data_d18514cc048b87044011fa1e6d391cd4
#
_entry.id   d18514cc048b87044011fa1e6d391cd4
#
_cell.length_a   1.000
_cell.length_b   1.000
_cell.length_c   1.000
_cell.angle_alpha   90.00
_cell.angle_beta   90.00
_cell.angle_gamma   90.00
#
_symmetry.space_group_name_H-M   'P 1'
#
loop_
_entity.id
_entity.type
_entity.pdbx_description
1 polymer ?
#
loop_
_entity_poly.entity_id
_entity_poly.type
_entity_poly.pdbx_seq_one_letter_code
_entity_poly.pdbx_strand_id
1 'polypeptide(L)'
;MKRLLRGALGLIALLGATGGATRLWLGAEVPPLGGREPVAGLRDSVVVLWDSLGVPHIAARDEEDLFTAIGYLHARDRMWEMDLLRHAALGRLSELFGARTVGADRALRTLELGRIAAAQLEIAGPEGHRLLEAYAHGVNAWIAQGRYRAVEFRIIRHAAEPWRPEHSLAIGRLEAWDLRTTGDELELGDVAARLGPARAAQLAPTYPDTAPTIVPPGEWRSGRGVGAEHDAPLSSAPTLAVRTVFRRAYASAWGPYEREFAGFAPASNAWVLGPSRTASHKPILANDPHLTLRAPSIWYLVGAHAPGYEVVGATIPGIPIVVLGHNARLGWGFTNAMVDDVDYVAEQLSPDSTRYRTPDGWARTEVVAETILVHGSTPLVYRRLRTADGPVIERAGHEAGPPLAMRWVAHDPTDEIGALRAMGRATDLPSFEAALAGFRSPEQNVVYGDAAGNIAYFLAGHVPVRHGGAGFGAASGWAKAGRWDGYLTAAELPRMVNPAQAYVVTANNRVIGDEYPFYISREWELPYRAQRILELVRQDSAATTTSVARAQLDIVDVFCRAIAPLAARAAAATGRPDLAAGLRAWDGAMSPERAEPTLVWSWYRELQRLVYDSVSPGYRPAEPLHHWLARGRSPWNDLSALERRAMATVLPRAAERPWGSVHATVQEHPLSAVPLLGRLLRFNVGPLVTPGGNYTVNVASTDEFAAPFASTWGPSMRHVVDFGDVDGAGGFILPTGQSGYPLSPHYRDETTRWLKGQLWILPLDLQRVRSVSRLVLVPDGRGGR
;
A
#
# COMPACT_ATOMS: atom_id res chain seq x y z
N MET A 1 25.88 34.58 39.91
CA MET A 1 24.62 34.67 39.15
C MET A 1 24.79 35.39 37.81
N LYS A 2 25.21 36.68 37.74
CA LYS A 2 25.34 37.42 36.46
C LYS A 2 26.33 36.81 35.45
N ARG A 3 27.43 36.16 35.85
CA ARG A 3 28.39 35.48 34.95
C ARG A 3 27.82 34.18 34.37
N LEU A 4 27.08 33.40 35.17
CA LEU A 4 26.40 32.20 34.70
C LEU A 4 25.28 32.52 33.71
N LEU A 5 24.51 33.60 33.95
CA LEU A 5 23.45 34.07 33.03
C LEU A 5 24.04 34.52 31.69
N ARG A 6 25.19 35.26 31.71
CA ARG A 6 25.87 35.67 30.47
C ARG A 6 26.45 34.47 29.70
N GLY A 7 26.98 33.49 30.41
CA GLY A 7 27.45 32.25 29.80
C GLY A 7 26.32 31.45 29.15
N ALA A 8 25.17 31.32 29.84
CA ALA A 8 23.99 30.66 29.29
C ALA A 8 23.41 31.39 28.06
N LEU A 9 23.32 32.74 28.10
CA LEU A 9 22.91 33.55 26.99
C LEU A 9 23.88 33.44 25.81
N GLY A 10 25.20 33.42 26.04
CA GLY A 10 26.22 33.20 25.02
C GLY A 10 26.10 31.82 24.35
N LEU A 11 25.85 30.78 25.16
CA LEU A 11 25.61 29.41 24.65
C LEU A 11 24.33 29.33 23.80
N ILE A 12 23.25 29.94 24.26
CA ILE A 12 21.98 29.99 23.52
C ILE A 12 22.17 30.75 22.19
N ALA A 13 22.88 31.89 22.21
CA ALA A 13 23.17 32.66 21.00
C ALA A 13 24.04 31.87 20.00
N LEU A 14 25.06 31.15 20.52
CA LEU A 14 25.92 30.29 19.71
C LEU A 14 25.13 29.12 19.10
N LEU A 15 24.31 28.44 19.89
CA LEU A 15 23.44 27.36 19.39
C LEU A 15 22.43 27.89 18.38
N GLY A 16 21.86 29.07 18.62
CA GLY A 16 20.95 29.73 17.66
C GLY A 16 21.63 30.11 16.35
N ALA A 17 22.85 30.67 16.43
CA ALA A 17 23.65 31.01 15.25
C ALA A 17 24.09 29.76 14.46
N THR A 18 24.51 28.71 15.16
CA THR A 18 24.89 27.42 14.54
C THR A 18 23.70 26.76 13.89
N GLY A 19 22.54 26.74 14.56
CA GLY A 19 21.30 26.21 14.02
C GLY A 19 20.82 27.00 12.79
N GLY A 20 20.91 28.33 12.83
CA GLY A 20 20.60 29.20 11.69
C GLY A 20 21.53 28.98 10.49
N ALA A 21 22.84 28.91 10.74
CA ALA A 21 23.82 28.63 9.69
C ALA A 21 23.63 27.25 9.06
N THR A 22 23.37 26.21 9.88
CA THR A 22 23.06 24.86 9.41
C THR A 22 21.79 24.86 8.56
N ARG A 23 20.75 25.56 8.98
CA ARG A 23 19.50 25.66 8.21
C ARG A 23 19.69 26.38 6.86
N LEU A 24 20.45 27.47 6.84
CA LEU A 24 20.77 28.19 5.59
C LEU A 24 21.58 27.30 4.64
N TRP A 25 22.59 26.61 5.16
CA TRP A 25 23.39 25.70 4.37
C TRP A 25 22.58 24.52 3.81
N LEU A 26 21.72 23.88 4.60
CA LEU A 26 20.84 22.81 4.14
C LEU A 26 19.75 23.34 3.16
N GLY A 27 19.29 24.58 3.34
CA GLY A 27 18.36 25.23 2.40
C GLY A 27 18.98 25.48 1.03
N ALA A 28 20.30 25.70 0.98
CA ALA A 28 21.02 25.84 -0.27
C ALA A 28 21.17 24.50 -1.07
N GLU A 29 20.92 23.37 -0.42
CA GLU A 29 20.90 22.05 -1.08
C GLU A 29 19.54 21.71 -1.74
N VAL A 30 18.51 22.55 -1.55
CA VAL A 30 17.21 22.38 -2.25
C VAL A 30 17.36 22.85 -3.70
N PRO A 31 17.09 21.99 -4.70
CA PRO A 31 17.25 22.36 -6.10
C PRO A 31 16.26 23.48 -6.50
N PRO A 32 16.69 24.50 -7.28
CA PRO A 32 15.79 25.54 -7.77
C PRO A 32 14.83 25.00 -8.83
N LEU A 33 13.56 25.39 -8.82
CA LEU A 33 12.56 24.91 -9.78
C LEU A 33 12.81 25.35 -11.23
N GLY A 34 13.51 26.48 -11.45
CA GLY A 34 13.73 27.03 -12.79
C GLY A 34 15.18 26.96 -13.25
N GLY A 35 15.38 27.21 -14.54
CA GLY A 35 16.71 27.31 -15.13
C GLY A 35 16.91 26.48 -16.38
N ARG A 36 18.18 26.18 -16.67
CA ARG A 36 18.58 25.34 -17.80
C ARG A 36 19.65 24.37 -17.30
N GLU A 37 19.39 23.08 -17.45
CA GLU A 37 20.26 22.03 -16.92
C GLU A 37 20.66 21.04 -18.04
N PRO A 38 21.95 20.75 -18.19
CA PRO A 38 22.41 19.72 -19.11
C PRO A 38 22.10 18.33 -18.52
N VAL A 39 21.51 17.47 -19.34
CA VAL A 39 21.13 16.08 -18.96
C VAL A 39 21.67 15.14 -20.03
N ALA A 40 22.57 14.25 -19.61
CA ALA A 40 23.08 13.21 -20.47
C ALA A 40 21.96 12.22 -20.84
N GLY A 41 21.96 11.75 -22.09
CA GLY A 41 20.97 10.83 -22.61
C GLY A 41 19.78 11.46 -23.30
N LEU A 42 19.55 12.78 -23.15
CA LEU A 42 18.54 13.49 -23.95
C LEU A 42 19.00 13.66 -25.40
N ARG A 43 18.06 13.50 -26.33
CA ARG A 43 18.23 13.78 -27.77
C ARG A 43 17.81 15.20 -28.08
N ASP A 44 16.68 15.62 -27.53
CA ASP A 44 16.11 16.95 -27.68
C ASP A 44 15.91 17.63 -26.32
N SER A 45 15.66 18.94 -26.34
CA SER A 45 15.36 19.68 -25.13
C SER A 45 13.96 19.34 -24.60
N VAL A 46 13.85 19.09 -23.30
CA VAL A 46 12.61 18.83 -22.58
C VAL A 46 12.24 20.05 -21.76
N VAL A 47 10.99 20.48 -21.84
CA VAL A 47 10.46 21.59 -21.04
C VAL A 47 9.69 21.06 -19.86
N VAL A 48 10.01 21.53 -18.67
CA VAL A 48 9.30 21.24 -17.43
C VAL A 48 8.65 22.53 -16.91
N LEU A 49 7.33 22.54 -16.81
CA LEU A 49 6.57 23.61 -16.19
C LEU A 49 6.19 23.19 -14.78
N TRP A 50 6.60 23.97 -13.79
CA TRP A 50 6.26 23.73 -12.40
C TRP A 50 5.04 24.54 -11.99
N ASP A 51 4.04 23.87 -11.41
CA ASP A 51 2.92 24.56 -10.80
C ASP A 51 3.22 25.04 -9.37
N SER A 52 2.25 25.65 -8.70
CA SER A 52 2.45 26.25 -7.38
C SER A 52 2.56 25.23 -6.23
N LEU A 53 2.25 23.94 -6.46
CA LEU A 53 2.51 22.85 -5.52
C LEU A 53 3.80 22.07 -5.86
N GLY A 54 4.55 22.56 -6.85
CA GLY A 54 5.78 21.91 -7.26
C GLY A 54 5.54 20.60 -8.04
N VAL A 55 4.39 20.48 -8.71
CA VAL A 55 4.13 19.37 -9.62
C VAL A 55 4.73 19.68 -10.99
N PRO A 56 5.56 18.80 -11.57
CA PRO A 56 6.13 19.00 -12.88
C PRO A 56 5.17 18.56 -13.98
N HIS A 57 5.00 19.42 -14.99
CA HIS A 57 4.38 19.11 -16.28
C HIS A 57 5.50 19.05 -17.32
N ILE A 58 5.78 17.86 -17.83
CA ILE A 58 6.96 17.55 -18.65
C ILE A 58 6.54 17.44 -20.11
N ALA A 59 7.08 18.28 -20.97
CA ALA A 59 6.84 18.27 -22.41
C ALA A 59 8.10 17.82 -23.16
N ALA A 60 8.05 16.65 -23.77
CA ALA A 60 9.12 16.05 -24.57
C ALA A 60 8.67 15.80 -26.02
N ARG A 61 9.63 15.62 -26.92
CA ARG A 61 9.35 15.31 -28.34
C ARG A 61 9.15 13.83 -28.62
N ASP A 62 9.64 12.97 -27.73
CA ASP A 62 9.44 11.54 -27.76
C ASP A 62 9.39 10.95 -26.34
N GLU A 63 9.02 9.67 -26.25
CA GLU A 63 8.89 8.98 -24.95
C GLU A 63 10.25 8.72 -24.29
N GLU A 64 11.34 8.50 -25.02
CA GLU A 64 12.66 8.24 -24.42
C GLU A 64 13.15 9.49 -23.69
N ASP A 65 13.02 10.69 -24.31
CA ASP A 65 13.33 11.97 -23.66
C ASP A 65 12.40 12.25 -22.48
N LEU A 66 11.09 11.87 -22.59
CA LEU A 66 10.12 12.00 -21.50
C LEU A 66 10.56 11.16 -20.29
N PHE A 67 10.86 9.88 -20.49
CA PHE A 67 11.25 8.99 -19.40
C PHE A 67 12.63 9.33 -18.81
N THR A 68 13.56 9.82 -19.64
CA THR A 68 14.81 10.42 -19.16
C THR A 68 14.54 11.61 -18.24
N ALA A 69 13.62 12.49 -18.61
CA ALA A 69 13.25 13.63 -17.79
C ALA A 69 12.54 13.21 -16.49
N ILE A 70 11.64 12.22 -16.52
CA ILE A 70 10.99 11.68 -15.31
C ILE A 70 12.07 11.11 -14.37
N GLY A 71 13.00 10.31 -14.87
CA GLY A 71 14.10 9.76 -14.06
C GLY A 71 14.96 10.83 -13.42
N TYR A 72 15.28 11.88 -14.18
CA TYR A 72 16.02 13.03 -13.68
C TYR A 72 15.27 13.76 -12.56
N LEU A 73 13.96 14.00 -12.72
CA LEU A 73 13.13 14.72 -11.76
C LEU A 73 12.84 13.90 -10.50
N HIS A 74 12.59 12.59 -10.64
CA HIS A 74 12.48 11.70 -9.49
C HIS A 74 13.76 11.73 -8.65
N ALA A 75 14.93 11.58 -9.29
CA ALA A 75 16.20 11.63 -8.58
C ALA A 75 16.47 13.03 -7.98
N ARG A 76 16.12 14.08 -8.70
CA ARG A 76 16.26 15.45 -8.23
C ARG A 76 15.48 15.71 -6.94
N ASP A 77 14.26 15.23 -6.85
CA ASP A 77 13.36 15.54 -5.74
C ASP A 77 13.33 14.45 -4.66
N ARG A 78 13.66 13.19 -4.98
CA ARG A 78 13.42 12.00 -4.15
C ARG A 78 14.59 11.00 -4.10
N MET A 79 15.83 11.40 -4.45
CA MET A 79 16.95 10.45 -4.57
C MET A 79 17.20 9.60 -3.32
N TRP A 80 17.06 10.17 -2.14
CA TRP A 80 17.20 9.42 -0.89
C TRP A 80 16.17 8.29 -0.77
N GLU A 81 14.91 8.60 -1.03
CA GLU A 81 13.81 7.63 -0.99
C GLU A 81 14.03 6.50 -2.02
N MET A 82 14.38 6.87 -3.26
CA MET A 82 14.70 5.91 -4.31
C MET A 82 15.84 4.98 -3.93
N ASP A 83 16.91 5.54 -3.36
CA ASP A 83 18.09 4.76 -2.95
C ASP A 83 17.78 3.82 -1.78
N LEU A 84 16.96 4.27 -0.84
CA LEU A 84 16.50 3.47 0.29
C LEU A 84 15.61 2.31 -0.17
N LEU A 85 14.63 2.56 -1.04
CA LEU A 85 13.76 1.53 -1.62
C LEU A 85 14.56 0.51 -2.43
N ARG A 86 15.54 0.97 -3.22
CA ARG A 86 16.46 0.08 -3.94
C ARG A 86 17.24 -0.83 -2.99
N HIS A 87 17.81 -0.28 -1.91
CA HIS A 87 18.52 -1.08 -0.91
C HIS A 87 17.59 -2.09 -0.23
N ALA A 88 16.35 -1.70 0.06
CA ALA A 88 15.34 -2.60 0.58
C ALA A 88 15.04 -3.73 -0.41
N ALA A 89 14.66 -3.39 -1.63
CA ALA A 89 14.30 -4.36 -2.66
C ALA A 89 15.40 -5.39 -2.94
N LEU A 90 16.67 -4.99 -2.80
CA LEU A 90 17.82 -5.86 -3.01
C LEU A 90 18.36 -6.53 -1.73
N GLY A 91 17.73 -6.30 -0.56
CA GLY A 91 18.20 -6.82 0.73
C GLY A 91 19.62 -6.33 1.07
N ARG A 92 19.87 -5.02 0.93
CA ARG A 92 21.17 -4.35 1.10
C ARG A 92 21.17 -3.25 2.18
N LEU A 93 20.20 -3.27 3.04
CA LEU A 93 20.02 -2.25 4.09
C LEU A 93 21.15 -2.21 5.11
N SER A 94 21.81 -3.34 5.34
CA SER A 94 22.96 -3.41 6.24
C SER A 94 24.15 -2.62 5.74
N GLU A 95 24.21 -2.31 4.46
CA GLU A 95 25.20 -1.39 3.88
C GLU A 95 25.00 0.04 4.36
N LEU A 96 23.76 0.43 4.68
CA LEU A 96 23.40 1.76 5.16
C LEU A 96 23.39 1.81 6.70
N PHE A 97 22.80 0.80 7.35
CA PHE A 97 22.44 0.85 8.76
C PHE A 97 23.19 -0.13 9.66
N GLY A 98 24.11 -0.92 9.11
CA GLY A 98 24.96 -1.85 9.84
C GLY A 98 24.23 -3.11 10.34
N ALA A 99 24.77 -3.74 11.36
CA ALA A 99 24.37 -5.07 11.82
C ALA A 99 22.89 -5.20 12.25
N ARG A 100 22.24 -4.10 12.62
CA ARG A 100 20.83 -4.09 13.05
C ARG A 100 19.84 -4.47 11.96
N THR A 101 20.18 -4.30 10.68
CA THR A 101 19.32 -4.59 9.52
C THR A 101 19.66 -5.91 8.81
N VAL A 102 20.61 -6.68 9.32
CA VAL A 102 20.98 -8.00 8.73
C VAL A 102 19.81 -8.96 8.68
N GLY A 103 18.95 -8.97 9.71
CA GLY A 103 17.74 -9.80 9.72
C GLY A 103 16.77 -9.41 8.60
N ALA A 104 16.58 -8.10 8.37
CA ALA A 104 15.77 -7.59 7.29
C ALA A 104 16.36 -7.97 5.92
N ASP A 105 17.68 -7.81 5.74
CA ASP A 105 18.32 -8.17 4.48
C ASP A 105 18.18 -9.67 4.16
N ARG A 106 18.30 -10.54 5.15
CA ARG A 106 18.07 -11.98 4.96
C ARG A 106 16.64 -12.26 4.51
N ALA A 107 15.65 -11.66 5.17
CA ALA A 107 14.25 -11.82 4.81
C ALA A 107 13.96 -11.32 3.38
N LEU A 108 14.43 -10.09 3.03
CA LEU A 108 14.27 -9.51 1.71
C LEU A 108 14.97 -10.32 0.61
N ARG A 109 16.18 -10.84 0.85
CA ARG A 109 16.87 -11.72 -0.10
C ARG A 109 16.16 -13.05 -0.27
N THR A 110 15.46 -13.53 0.75
CA THR A 110 14.63 -14.73 0.63
C THR A 110 13.47 -14.52 -0.35
N LEU A 111 12.94 -13.30 -0.50
CA LEU A 111 11.91 -12.96 -1.49
C LEU A 111 12.43 -12.99 -2.94
N GLU A 112 13.75 -13.00 -3.14
CA GLU A 112 14.39 -13.06 -4.47
C GLU A 112 14.06 -11.89 -5.42
N LEU A 113 13.66 -10.71 -4.89
CA LEU A 113 13.19 -9.59 -5.71
C LEU A 113 14.20 -9.15 -6.79
N GLY A 114 15.49 -9.14 -6.47
CA GLY A 114 16.55 -8.83 -7.45
C GLY A 114 16.67 -9.85 -8.57
N ARG A 115 16.48 -11.14 -8.28
CA ARG A 115 16.47 -12.21 -9.29
C ARG A 115 15.25 -12.10 -10.20
N ILE A 116 14.08 -11.83 -9.62
CA ILE A 116 12.84 -11.63 -10.37
C ILE A 116 12.97 -10.41 -11.27
N ALA A 117 13.51 -9.30 -10.77
CA ALA A 117 13.72 -8.07 -11.54
C ALA A 117 14.65 -8.29 -12.74
N ALA A 118 15.72 -9.08 -12.59
CA ALA A 118 16.60 -9.43 -13.70
C ALA A 118 15.86 -10.27 -14.76
N ALA A 119 15.05 -11.25 -14.35
CA ALA A 119 14.23 -12.04 -15.27
C ALA A 119 13.12 -11.21 -15.95
N GLN A 120 12.55 -10.23 -15.24
CA GLN A 120 11.61 -9.28 -15.84
C GLN A 120 12.25 -8.43 -16.92
N LEU A 121 13.47 -7.97 -16.70
CA LEU A 121 14.21 -7.20 -17.72
C LEU A 121 14.38 -8.03 -19.00
N GLU A 122 14.71 -9.32 -18.89
CA GLU A 122 14.84 -10.21 -20.06
C GLU A 122 13.55 -10.32 -20.91
N ILE A 123 12.38 -10.27 -20.27
CA ILE A 123 11.08 -10.39 -20.97
C ILE A 123 10.46 -9.06 -21.38
N ALA A 124 10.99 -7.92 -20.91
CA ALA A 124 10.43 -6.58 -21.18
C ALA A 124 10.45 -6.18 -22.67
N GLY A 125 11.14 -6.94 -23.50
CA GLY A 125 11.27 -6.67 -24.92
C GLY A 125 12.05 -5.39 -25.24
N PRO A 126 12.30 -5.09 -26.53
CA PRO A 126 13.15 -3.95 -26.90
C PRO A 126 12.59 -2.58 -26.47
N GLU A 127 11.26 -2.42 -26.44
CA GLU A 127 10.64 -1.16 -26.03
C GLU A 127 10.73 -0.94 -24.52
N GLY A 128 10.44 -1.99 -23.73
CA GLY A 128 10.56 -1.93 -22.28
C GLY A 128 12.01 -1.66 -21.84
N HIS A 129 12.98 -2.31 -22.49
CA HIS A 129 14.40 -2.01 -22.27
C HIS A 129 14.73 -0.55 -22.50
N ARG A 130 14.37 0.02 -23.67
CA ARG A 130 14.63 1.43 -23.98
C ARG A 130 14.02 2.38 -22.95
N LEU A 131 12.80 2.13 -22.52
CA LEU A 131 12.12 2.94 -21.51
C LEU A 131 12.86 2.90 -20.17
N LEU A 132 13.19 1.71 -19.69
CA LEU A 132 13.90 1.52 -18.42
C LEU A 132 15.32 2.09 -18.45
N GLU A 133 16.03 1.96 -19.57
CA GLU A 133 17.34 2.59 -19.78
C GLU A 133 17.24 4.12 -19.82
N ALA A 134 16.27 4.67 -20.55
CA ALA A 134 16.04 6.11 -20.61
C ALA A 134 15.80 6.69 -19.21
N TYR A 135 14.95 6.05 -18.42
CA TYR A 135 14.74 6.44 -17.02
C TYR A 135 16.02 6.37 -16.19
N ALA A 136 16.79 5.27 -16.31
CA ALA A 136 18.07 5.10 -15.61
C ALA A 136 19.10 6.16 -16.03
N HIS A 137 19.15 6.55 -17.31
CA HIS A 137 19.99 7.65 -17.80
C HIS A 137 19.66 8.97 -17.11
N GLY A 138 18.36 9.30 -16.96
CA GLY A 138 17.92 10.50 -16.26
C GLY A 138 18.34 10.52 -14.79
N VAL A 139 18.13 9.40 -14.07
CA VAL A 139 18.57 9.24 -12.66
C VAL A 139 20.09 9.41 -12.56
N ASN A 140 20.85 8.77 -13.45
CA ASN A 140 22.32 8.82 -13.45
C ASN A 140 22.84 10.21 -13.82
N ALA A 141 22.16 10.93 -14.70
CA ALA A 141 22.51 12.31 -15.03
C ALA A 141 22.41 13.22 -13.79
N TRP A 142 21.41 13.02 -12.92
CA TRP A 142 21.33 13.73 -11.65
C TRP A 142 22.43 13.32 -10.68
N ILE A 143 22.67 12.02 -10.49
CA ILE A 143 23.74 11.50 -9.61
C ILE A 143 25.10 12.05 -10.02
N ALA A 144 25.39 12.07 -11.32
CA ALA A 144 26.66 12.56 -11.86
C ALA A 144 26.91 14.06 -11.60
N GLN A 145 25.87 14.87 -11.46
CA GLN A 145 26.03 16.29 -11.12
C GLN A 145 26.64 16.51 -9.75
N GLY A 146 26.37 15.62 -8.78
CA GLY A 146 26.93 15.68 -7.42
C GLY A 146 26.50 16.89 -6.60
N ARG A 147 25.55 17.70 -7.10
CA ARG A 147 24.98 18.90 -6.45
C ARG A 147 23.71 18.54 -5.68
N TYR A 148 23.25 19.43 -4.82
CA TYR A 148 21.95 19.33 -4.12
C TYR A 148 21.77 17.97 -3.45
N ARG A 149 22.71 17.63 -2.59
CA ARG A 149 22.73 16.34 -1.92
C ARG A 149 21.73 16.31 -0.76
N ALA A 150 20.76 15.39 -0.78
CA ALA A 150 19.84 15.20 0.33
C ALA A 150 20.59 14.97 1.65
N VAL A 151 20.11 15.58 2.73
CA VAL A 151 20.77 15.60 4.04
C VAL A 151 20.99 14.21 4.61
N GLU A 152 20.15 13.27 4.28
CA GLU A 152 20.17 11.86 4.67
C GLU A 152 21.48 11.18 4.24
N PHE A 153 21.92 11.40 3.00
CA PHE A 153 23.20 10.88 2.52
C PHE A 153 24.41 11.38 3.32
N ARG A 154 24.32 12.61 3.85
CA ARG A 154 25.37 13.15 4.71
C ARG A 154 25.34 12.56 6.12
N ILE A 155 24.13 12.35 6.67
CA ILE A 155 23.93 11.76 7.99
C ILE A 155 24.49 10.35 8.05
N ILE A 156 24.14 9.51 7.08
CA ILE A 156 24.58 8.11 7.00
C ILE A 156 25.94 7.91 6.33
N ARG A 157 26.55 8.99 5.79
CA ARG A 157 27.82 8.99 5.09
C ARG A 157 27.84 8.04 3.88
N HIS A 158 26.74 8.05 3.13
CA HIS A 158 26.57 7.25 1.94
C HIS A 158 26.53 8.12 0.69
N ALA A 159 26.76 7.54 -0.49
CA ALA A 159 26.59 8.17 -1.79
C ALA A 159 25.77 7.24 -2.68
N ALA A 160 24.80 7.81 -3.39
CA ALA A 160 23.99 7.03 -4.32
C ALA A 160 24.88 6.38 -5.40
N GLU A 161 24.68 5.08 -5.60
CA GLU A 161 25.29 4.32 -6.68
C GLU A 161 24.56 4.57 -8.01
N PRO A 162 25.20 4.31 -9.16
CA PRO A 162 24.53 4.36 -10.46
C PRO A 162 23.26 3.53 -10.49
N TRP A 163 22.20 4.09 -11.08
CA TRP A 163 20.92 3.42 -11.28
C TRP A 163 20.98 2.49 -12.47
N ARG A 164 20.35 1.33 -12.36
CA ARG A 164 20.19 0.34 -13.41
C ARG A 164 18.69 0.02 -13.61
N PRO A 165 18.28 -0.42 -14.81
CA PRO A 165 16.91 -0.83 -15.12
C PRO A 165 16.30 -1.78 -14.08
N GLU A 166 17.07 -2.78 -13.61
CA GLU A 166 16.63 -3.78 -12.64
C GLU A 166 16.27 -3.17 -11.29
N HIS A 167 16.81 -1.99 -10.94
CA HIS A 167 16.48 -1.33 -9.69
C HIS A 167 15.01 -0.87 -9.68
N SER A 168 14.51 -0.35 -10.79
CA SER A 168 13.11 0.05 -10.94
C SER A 168 12.17 -1.14 -10.88
N LEU A 169 12.53 -2.25 -11.51
CA LEU A 169 11.76 -3.49 -11.48
C LEU A 169 11.75 -4.12 -10.08
N ALA A 170 12.89 -4.11 -9.37
CA ALA A 170 12.98 -4.61 -8.00
C ALA A 170 12.11 -3.80 -7.03
N ILE A 171 12.05 -2.47 -7.17
CA ILE A 171 11.13 -1.61 -6.40
C ILE A 171 9.68 -1.98 -6.72
N GLY A 172 9.32 -2.18 -7.98
CA GLY A 172 7.98 -2.64 -8.35
C GLY A 172 7.60 -3.98 -7.69
N ARG A 173 8.55 -4.92 -7.56
CA ARG A 173 8.32 -6.17 -6.83
C ARG A 173 8.26 -6.00 -5.31
N LEU A 174 8.98 -5.02 -4.76
CA LEU A 174 8.86 -4.68 -3.35
C LEU A 174 7.46 -4.13 -3.03
N GLU A 175 6.93 -3.24 -3.87
CA GLU A 175 5.56 -2.73 -3.74
C GLU A 175 4.51 -3.85 -3.93
N ALA A 176 4.74 -4.80 -4.84
CA ALA A 176 3.88 -5.98 -4.97
C ALA A 176 3.91 -6.85 -3.70
N TRP A 177 5.06 -6.97 -3.04
CA TRP A 177 5.17 -7.67 -1.76
C TRP A 177 4.38 -6.97 -0.65
N ASP A 178 4.38 -5.65 -0.62
CA ASP A 178 3.60 -4.89 0.37
C ASP A 178 2.09 -5.01 0.16
N LEU A 179 1.66 -5.24 -1.09
CA LEU A 179 0.26 -5.37 -1.47
C LEU A 179 -0.28 -6.81 -1.39
N ARG A 180 0.58 -7.80 -1.09
CA ARG A 180 0.15 -9.21 -1.01
C ARG A 180 -0.88 -9.42 0.10
N THR A 181 -1.71 -10.44 -0.09
CA THR A 181 -2.63 -10.94 0.94
C THR A 181 -2.00 -12.16 1.58
N THR A 182 -1.43 -12.02 2.75
CA THR A 182 -0.84 -13.15 3.45
C THR A 182 -0.98 -12.97 4.92
N GLY A 183 -2.02 -13.26 5.42
CA GLY A 183 -1.94 -13.01 6.81
C GLY A 183 -2.07 -14.21 7.66
N ASP A 184 -3.18 -14.79 7.52
CA ASP A 184 -3.69 -15.61 8.60
C ASP A 184 -3.47 -17.11 8.38
N GLU A 185 -3.03 -17.53 7.18
CA GLU A 185 -2.87 -18.95 6.88
C GLU A 185 -1.98 -19.71 7.86
N LEU A 186 -0.79 -19.21 8.09
CA LEU A 186 0.16 -19.85 8.98
C LEU A 186 -0.24 -19.69 10.45
N GLU A 187 -0.79 -18.54 10.83
CA GLU A 187 -1.30 -18.31 12.19
C GLU A 187 -2.49 -19.22 12.48
N LEU A 188 -3.39 -19.39 11.53
CA LEU A 188 -4.53 -20.29 11.67
C LEU A 188 -4.09 -21.77 11.63
N GLY A 189 -3.07 -22.12 10.86
CA GLY A 189 -2.41 -23.43 10.92
C GLY A 189 -1.88 -23.75 12.32
N ASP A 190 -1.24 -22.78 12.98
CA ASP A 190 -0.77 -22.91 14.37
C ASP A 190 -1.92 -23.03 15.36
N VAL A 191 -2.98 -22.28 15.15
CA VAL A 191 -4.21 -22.39 15.94
C VAL A 191 -4.84 -23.77 15.75
N ALA A 192 -4.86 -24.31 14.52
CA ALA A 192 -5.36 -25.64 14.23
C ALA A 192 -4.52 -26.74 14.90
N ALA A 193 -3.20 -26.58 14.93
CA ALA A 193 -2.31 -27.51 15.64
C ALA A 193 -2.54 -27.50 17.17
N ARG A 194 -2.88 -26.35 17.76
CA ARG A 194 -3.12 -26.21 19.22
C ARG A 194 -4.54 -26.59 19.65
N LEU A 195 -5.54 -26.14 18.89
CA LEU A 195 -6.96 -26.25 19.29
C LEU A 195 -7.70 -27.36 18.54
N GLY A 196 -7.10 -27.93 17.50
CA GLY A 196 -7.72 -28.83 16.55
C GLY A 196 -8.46 -28.09 15.42
N PRO A 197 -8.62 -28.74 14.24
CA PRO A 197 -9.12 -28.10 13.02
C PRO A 197 -10.56 -27.55 13.16
N ALA A 198 -11.43 -28.24 13.87
CA ALA A 198 -12.82 -27.80 14.05
C ALA A 198 -12.95 -26.48 14.84
N ARG A 199 -12.07 -26.24 15.83
CA ARG A 199 -12.03 -24.97 16.56
C ARG A 199 -11.33 -23.87 15.77
N ALA A 200 -10.26 -24.20 15.06
CA ALA A 200 -9.58 -23.26 14.18
C ALA A 200 -10.52 -22.75 13.09
N ALA A 201 -11.35 -23.61 12.50
CA ALA A 201 -12.35 -23.22 11.50
C ALA A 201 -13.33 -22.15 12.03
N GLN A 202 -13.61 -22.11 13.33
CA GLN A 202 -14.45 -21.07 13.93
C GLN A 202 -13.74 -19.72 14.10
N LEU A 203 -12.41 -19.72 13.96
CA LEU A 203 -11.55 -18.54 14.01
C LEU A 203 -11.10 -18.09 12.61
N ALA A 204 -11.41 -18.87 11.57
CA ALA A 204 -11.07 -18.51 10.20
C ALA A 204 -11.82 -17.24 9.77
N PRO A 205 -11.18 -16.37 8.98
CA PRO A 205 -11.85 -15.22 8.38
C PRO A 205 -13.11 -15.63 7.63
N THR A 206 -14.20 -14.89 7.84
CA THR A 206 -15.49 -15.14 7.18
C THR A 206 -16.04 -13.83 6.68
N TYR A 207 -16.46 -13.80 5.41
CA TYR A 207 -17.15 -12.65 4.85
C TYR A 207 -18.68 -12.85 5.03
N PRO A 208 -19.43 -11.85 5.51
CA PRO A 208 -20.88 -12.02 5.71
C PRO A 208 -21.63 -12.24 4.39
N ASP A 209 -22.50 -13.25 4.32
CA ASP A 209 -23.25 -13.62 3.08
C ASP A 209 -24.16 -12.49 2.57
N THR A 210 -24.62 -11.60 3.46
CA THR A 210 -25.45 -10.44 3.12
C THR A 210 -24.68 -9.18 2.79
N ALA A 211 -23.35 -9.24 2.86
CA ALA A 211 -22.51 -8.09 2.58
C ALA A 211 -22.32 -7.88 1.06
N PRO A 212 -22.09 -6.64 0.62
CA PRO A 212 -21.96 -6.34 -0.80
C PRO A 212 -20.68 -6.96 -1.39
N THR A 213 -20.83 -7.58 -2.56
CA THR A 213 -19.71 -7.93 -3.45
C THR A 213 -19.47 -6.82 -4.47
N ILE A 214 -18.26 -6.76 -5.06
CA ILE A 214 -17.95 -5.78 -6.10
C ILE A 214 -18.75 -6.07 -7.36
N VAL A 215 -18.75 -7.34 -7.80
CA VAL A 215 -19.60 -7.86 -8.88
C VAL A 215 -20.86 -8.44 -8.23
N PRO A 216 -22.04 -7.82 -8.41
CA PRO A 216 -23.28 -8.31 -7.82
C PRO A 216 -23.70 -9.67 -8.41
N PRO A 217 -24.52 -10.46 -7.69
CA PRO A 217 -25.07 -11.70 -8.19
C PRO A 217 -25.81 -11.50 -9.53
N GLY A 218 -25.54 -12.38 -10.51
CA GLY A 218 -26.15 -12.36 -11.85
C GLY A 218 -25.48 -11.44 -12.87
N GLU A 219 -24.55 -10.57 -12.47
CA GLU A 219 -23.78 -9.75 -13.43
C GLU A 219 -22.65 -10.54 -14.09
N TRP A 220 -22.12 -11.56 -13.43
CA TRP A 220 -21.11 -12.43 -14.03
C TRP A 220 -21.76 -13.57 -14.83
N ARG A 221 -21.32 -13.74 -16.08
CA ARG A 221 -21.80 -14.81 -16.97
C ARG A 221 -20.61 -15.64 -17.45
N SER A 222 -20.51 -16.89 -16.96
CA SER A 222 -19.46 -17.80 -17.43
C SER A 222 -19.78 -18.39 -18.80
N GLY A 223 -18.76 -18.53 -19.62
CA GLY A 223 -18.84 -19.31 -20.85
C GLY A 223 -18.68 -20.81 -20.66
N ARG A 224 -18.41 -21.31 -19.46
CA ARG A 224 -18.23 -22.74 -19.15
C ARG A 224 -18.75 -23.06 -17.76
N GLY A 225 -19.67 -24.05 -17.67
CA GLY A 225 -20.09 -24.63 -16.39
C GLY A 225 -18.98 -25.55 -15.85
N VAL A 226 -18.35 -25.13 -14.76
CA VAL A 226 -17.43 -25.97 -13.98
C VAL A 226 -17.99 -26.01 -12.56
N GLY A 227 -18.16 -27.20 -11.98
CA GLY A 227 -18.61 -27.35 -10.61
C GLY A 227 -17.52 -26.89 -9.64
N ALA A 228 -17.90 -26.03 -8.71
CA ALA A 228 -17.01 -25.49 -7.70
C ALA A 228 -16.80 -26.50 -6.56
N GLU A 229 -15.56 -26.87 -6.28
CA GLU A 229 -15.15 -27.45 -5.00
C GLU A 229 -14.62 -26.31 -4.11
N HIS A 230 -15.50 -25.74 -3.27
CA HIS A 230 -15.15 -24.59 -2.43
C HIS A 230 -14.55 -24.94 -1.04
N ASP A 231 -14.61 -26.20 -0.61
CA ASP A 231 -14.22 -26.61 0.73
C ASP A 231 -13.09 -27.64 0.73
N ALA A 232 -11.84 -27.18 0.72
CA ALA A 232 -10.76 -28.04 1.17
C ALA A 232 -10.65 -27.99 2.71
N PRO A 233 -10.49 -29.14 3.38
CA PRO A 233 -10.26 -29.15 4.82
C PRO A 233 -8.94 -28.47 5.17
N LEU A 234 -8.92 -27.76 6.31
CA LEU A 234 -7.72 -27.16 6.87
C LEU A 234 -6.60 -28.20 6.94
N SER A 235 -5.44 -27.90 6.37
CA SER A 235 -4.26 -28.76 6.51
C SER A 235 -3.86 -28.87 7.98
N SER A 236 -3.65 -30.09 8.47
CA SER A 236 -3.20 -30.35 9.84
C SER A 236 -1.67 -30.31 9.99
N ALA A 237 -0.93 -29.86 8.97
CA ALA A 237 0.52 -29.75 9.08
C ALA A 237 0.88 -28.63 10.09
N PRO A 238 1.75 -28.89 11.08
CA PRO A 238 2.13 -27.89 12.06
C PRO A 238 2.96 -26.80 11.39
N THR A 239 2.41 -25.60 11.33
CA THR A 239 3.06 -24.40 10.76
C THR A 239 3.13 -23.32 11.81
N LEU A 240 4.31 -23.04 12.34
CA LEU A 240 4.52 -21.95 13.29
C LEU A 240 5.09 -20.69 12.57
N ALA A 241 4.37 -19.59 12.67
CA ALA A 241 4.79 -18.18 12.71
C ALA A 241 5.81 -17.66 11.68
N VAL A 242 5.56 -17.82 10.37
CA VAL A 242 6.31 -17.08 9.34
C VAL A 242 6.10 -15.57 9.47
N ARG A 243 4.88 -15.13 9.78
CA ARG A 243 4.58 -13.71 10.08
C ARG A 243 5.45 -13.19 11.24
N THR A 244 5.71 -14.00 12.24
CA THR A 244 6.61 -13.63 13.35
C THR A 244 8.07 -13.53 12.89
N VAL A 245 8.52 -14.33 11.93
CA VAL A 245 9.89 -14.24 11.37
C VAL A 245 10.08 -12.96 10.61
N PHE A 246 9.22 -12.69 9.63
CA PHE A 246 9.29 -11.45 8.87
C PHE A 246 9.03 -10.25 9.78
N ARG A 247 8.00 -10.27 10.62
CA ARG A 247 7.68 -9.20 11.56
C ARG A 247 8.82 -8.93 12.54
N ARG A 248 9.49 -9.93 13.13
CA ARG A 248 10.63 -9.72 14.04
C ARG A 248 11.89 -9.29 13.31
N ALA A 249 12.15 -9.79 12.12
CA ALA A 249 13.28 -9.37 11.30
C ALA A 249 13.17 -7.89 10.91
N TYR A 250 11.95 -7.43 10.63
CA TYR A 250 11.65 -6.05 10.25
C TYR A 250 11.49 -5.13 11.47
N ALA A 251 10.86 -5.60 12.57
CA ALA A 251 10.52 -4.81 13.75
C ALA A 251 11.70 -4.12 14.43
N SER A 252 12.85 -4.74 14.42
CA SER A 252 14.03 -4.22 15.12
C SER A 252 14.82 -3.18 14.33
N ALA A 253 14.55 -3.00 13.03
CA ALA A 253 15.46 -2.32 12.12
C ALA A 253 14.95 -0.99 11.53
N TRP A 254 13.64 -0.79 11.46
CA TRP A 254 13.06 0.15 10.51
C TRP A 254 12.21 1.30 11.05
N GLY A 255 11.79 1.27 12.32
CA GLY A 255 10.88 2.28 12.83
C GLY A 255 9.62 2.39 11.94
N PRO A 256 9.38 3.52 11.24
CA PRO A 256 8.20 3.72 10.39
C PRO A 256 8.07 2.73 9.24
N TYR A 257 9.17 2.29 8.63
CA TYR A 257 9.16 1.32 7.53
C TYR A 257 8.94 -0.13 7.98
N GLU A 258 9.06 -0.43 9.28
CA GLU A 258 8.70 -1.74 9.82
C GLU A 258 7.29 -2.15 9.43
N ARG A 259 6.36 -1.20 9.49
CA ARG A 259 4.95 -1.43 9.21
C ARG A 259 4.67 -1.65 7.74
N GLU A 260 5.42 -0.99 6.86
CA GLU A 260 5.31 -1.09 5.42
C GLU A 260 5.72 -2.48 4.91
N PHE A 261 6.77 -3.05 5.49
CA PHE A 261 7.28 -4.37 5.10
C PHE A 261 6.75 -5.54 5.95
N ALA A 262 6.03 -5.26 7.02
CA ALA A 262 5.51 -6.29 7.92
C ALA A 262 4.22 -6.98 7.45
N GLY A 263 3.68 -6.60 6.29
CA GLY A 263 2.54 -7.26 5.67
C GLY A 263 1.20 -6.99 6.36
N PHE A 264 0.93 -5.73 6.68
CA PHE A 264 -0.45 -5.30 6.93
C PHE A 264 -1.12 -5.16 5.57
N ALA A 265 -2.29 -5.79 5.39
CA ALA A 265 -3.03 -5.68 4.15
C ALA A 265 -3.37 -4.21 3.88
N PRO A 266 -2.81 -3.58 2.81
CA PRO A 266 -3.14 -2.22 2.47
C PRO A 266 -4.59 -2.14 2.03
N ALA A 267 -5.29 -1.13 2.52
CA ALA A 267 -6.67 -0.86 2.15
C ALA A 267 -6.74 0.25 1.10
N SER A 268 -7.82 0.36 0.37
CA SER A 268 -8.05 1.45 -0.60
C SER A 268 -9.53 1.62 -0.85
N ASN A 269 -9.96 2.77 -1.38
CA ASN A 269 -11.27 2.92 -1.97
C ASN A 269 -11.15 3.31 -3.45
N ALA A 270 -12.03 2.80 -4.28
CA ALA A 270 -12.25 3.31 -5.62
C ALA A 270 -13.72 3.14 -6.01
N TRP A 271 -14.25 4.12 -6.71
CA TRP A 271 -15.57 4.01 -7.33
C TRP A 271 -15.66 4.84 -8.60
N VAL A 272 -16.57 4.45 -9.48
CA VAL A 272 -16.92 5.22 -10.66
C VAL A 272 -18.43 5.29 -10.79
N LEU A 273 -18.92 6.48 -11.14
CA LEU A 273 -20.33 6.76 -11.37
C LEU A 273 -20.54 6.93 -12.88
N GLY A 274 -21.56 6.27 -13.41
CA GLY A 274 -21.92 6.38 -14.83
C GLY A 274 -22.70 7.67 -15.14
N PRO A 275 -22.88 8.00 -16.44
CA PRO A 275 -23.48 9.25 -16.90
C PRO A 275 -24.86 9.58 -16.32
N SER A 276 -25.69 8.57 -16.04
CA SER A 276 -27.03 8.78 -15.47
C SER A 276 -27.03 9.22 -14.01
N ARG A 277 -25.89 9.20 -13.33
CA ARG A 277 -25.73 9.52 -11.91
C ARG A 277 -24.89 10.77 -11.65
N THR A 278 -24.42 11.43 -12.68
CA THR A 278 -23.53 12.61 -12.58
C THR A 278 -24.19 13.85 -13.17
N ALA A 279 -23.86 15.01 -12.63
CA ALA A 279 -24.37 16.28 -13.12
C ALA A 279 -23.77 16.67 -14.50
N SER A 280 -22.57 16.19 -14.81
CA SER A 280 -21.91 16.39 -16.12
C SER A 280 -22.44 15.45 -17.20
N HIS A 281 -23.27 14.46 -16.87
CA HIS A 281 -23.68 13.36 -17.76
C HIS A 281 -22.49 12.61 -18.40
N LYS A 282 -21.36 12.61 -17.71
CA LYS A 282 -20.16 11.85 -18.01
C LYS A 282 -19.70 11.11 -16.76
N PRO A 283 -18.95 10.01 -16.89
CA PRO A 283 -18.44 9.31 -15.71
C PRO A 283 -17.60 10.21 -14.79
N ILE A 284 -17.73 9.98 -13.48
CA ILE A 284 -16.83 10.53 -12.48
C ILE A 284 -16.18 9.36 -11.74
N LEU A 285 -14.85 9.31 -11.75
CA LEU A 285 -14.06 8.30 -11.06
C LEU A 285 -13.39 8.92 -9.83
N ALA A 286 -13.38 8.19 -8.72
CA ALA A 286 -12.63 8.51 -7.51
C ALA A 286 -11.76 7.33 -7.07
N ASN A 287 -10.55 7.64 -6.57
CA ASN A 287 -9.66 6.66 -5.98
C ASN A 287 -8.84 7.29 -4.84
N ASP A 288 -8.69 6.59 -3.75
CA ASP A 288 -7.82 6.93 -2.63
C ASP A 288 -7.15 5.66 -2.08
N PRO A 289 -5.92 5.35 -2.51
CA PRO A 289 -5.13 4.27 -1.96
C PRO A 289 -4.77 4.54 -0.51
N HIS A 290 -5.06 3.57 0.39
CA HIS A 290 -4.71 3.68 1.80
C HIS A 290 -3.45 2.86 2.07
N LEU A 291 -2.37 3.56 2.27
CA LEU A 291 -1.04 3.00 2.54
C LEU A 291 -0.47 3.62 3.82
N THR A 292 0.70 3.17 4.21
CA THR A 292 1.46 3.78 5.32
C THR A 292 1.68 5.27 5.04
N LEU A 293 1.26 6.12 5.97
CA LEU A 293 1.45 7.57 5.88
C LEU A 293 2.87 7.92 6.33
N ARG A 294 3.70 8.32 5.38
CA ARG A 294 5.12 8.66 5.57
C ARG A 294 5.49 10.01 4.98
N ALA A 295 6.65 10.53 5.37
CA ALA A 295 7.26 11.73 4.82
C ALA A 295 8.65 11.40 4.26
N PRO A 296 8.89 11.64 2.96
CA PRO A 296 7.93 12.11 1.95
C PRO A 296 6.84 11.05 1.64
N SER A 297 5.72 11.49 1.02
CA SER A 297 4.68 10.58 0.51
C SER A 297 5.25 9.62 -0.52
N ILE A 298 4.70 8.39 -0.59
CA ILE A 298 5.11 7.39 -1.58
C ILE A 298 4.91 7.88 -3.03
N TRP A 299 3.87 8.67 -3.25
CA TRP A 299 3.51 9.16 -4.58
C TRP A 299 4.27 10.43 -4.97
N TYR A 300 4.51 10.55 -6.28
CA TYR A 300 5.01 11.74 -6.93
C TYR A 300 4.10 12.08 -8.11
N LEU A 301 3.43 13.24 -8.05
CA LEU A 301 2.51 13.66 -9.09
C LEU A 301 3.27 14.19 -10.31
N VAL A 302 2.75 13.93 -11.52
CA VAL A 302 3.37 14.35 -12.76
C VAL A 302 2.33 14.56 -13.88
N GLY A 303 2.55 15.57 -14.71
CA GLY A 303 1.99 15.66 -16.06
C GLY A 303 3.06 15.20 -17.06
N ALA A 304 2.79 14.13 -17.80
CA ALA A 304 3.73 13.50 -18.73
C ALA A 304 3.20 13.65 -20.17
N HIS A 305 3.91 14.40 -21.02
CA HIS A 305 3.46 14.77 -22.36
C HIS A 305 4.54 14.47 -23.41
N ALA A 306 4.29 13.45 -24.22
CA ALA A 306 5.01 13.12 -25.44
C ALA A 306 4.03 12.60 -26.51
N PRO A 307 4.36 12.67 -27.79
CA PRO A 307 3.49 12.11 -28.84
C PRO A 307 3.15 10.63 -28.56
N GLY A 308 1.86 10.34 -28.41
CA GLY A 308 1.33 9.00 -28.12
C GLY A 308 1.34 8.60 -26.65
N TYR A 309 1.85 9.46 -25.74
CA TYR A 309 1.78 9.27 -24.29
C TYR A 309 1.53 10.60 -23.57
N GLU A 310 0.26 10.89 -23.31
CA GLU A 310 -0.19 12.09 -22.62
C GLU A 310 -1.04 11.71 -21.41
N VAL A 311 -0.43 11.71 -20.24
CA VAL A 311 -1.03 11.20 -18.99
C VAL A 311 -0.71 12.11 -17.83
N VAL A 312 -1.67 12.36 -16.97
CA VAL A 312 -1.46 12.99 -15.66
C VAL A 312 -1.80 12.02 -14.54
N GLY A 313 -1.02 12.05 -13.47
CA GLY A 313 -1.27 11.14 -12.36
C GLY A 313 -0.10 10.99 -11.40
N ALA A 314 -0.15 9.89 -10.66
CA ALA A 314 0.81 9.55 -9.63
C ALA A 314 1.78 8.47 -10.12
N THR A 315 3.08 8.75 -9.94
CA THR A 315 4.18 7.79 -10.09
C THR A 315 4.73 7.43 -8.71
N ILE A 316 5.55 6.40 -8.64
CA ILE A 316 6.37 6.08 -7.45
C ILE A 316 7.82 6.40 -7.79
N PRO A 317 8.54 7.23 -7.01
CA PRO A 317 9.96 7.50 -7.25
C PRO A 317 10.78 6.21 -7.30
N GLY A 318 11.43 5.97 -8.44
CA GLY A 318 12.09 4.69 -8.76
C GLY A 318 11.36 3.90 -9.85
N ILE A 319 10.08 4.13 -10.07
CA ILE A 319 9.25 3.49 -11.12
C ILE A 319 8.94 4.52 -12.21
N PRO A 320 9.25 4.25 -13.49
CA PRO A 320 9.22 5.27 -14.55
C PRO A 320 7.83 5.72 -15.00
N ILE A 321 6.77 5.02 -14.62
CA ILE A 321 5.45 5.09 -15.26
C ILE A 321 4.38 5.67 -14.32
N VAL A 322 3.34 6.29 -14.86
CA VAL A 322 2.14 6.68 -14.10
C VAL A 322 1.37 5.41 -13.71
N VAL A 323 1.27 5.18 -12.41
CA VAL A 323 0.59 4.01 -11.83
C VAL A 323 -0.92 4.22 -11.76
N LEU A 324 -1.34 5.42 -11.33
CA LEU A 324 -2.73 5.84 -11.18
C LEU A 324 -2.94 7.19 -11.82
N GLY A 325 -3.97 7.34 -12.64
CA GLY A 325 -4.21 8.60 -13.31
C GLY A 325 -5.21 8.52 -14.44
N HIS A 326 -5.08 9.47 -15.37
CA HIS A 326 -5.94 9.55 -16.55
C HIS A 326 -5.22 10.21 -17.73
N ASN A 327 -5.70 9.94 -18.92
CA ASN A 327 -5.43 10.71 -20.13
C ASN A 327 -6.70 11.50 -20.54
N ALA A 328 -6.71 12.11 -21.69
CA ALA A 328 -7.86 12.90 -22.18
C ALA A 328 -9.13 12.06 -22.46
N ARG A 329 -9.00 10.74 -22.54
CA ARG A 329 -10.05 9.83 -22.98
C ARG A 329 -10.59 8.96 -21.86
N LEU A 330 -9.74 8.49 -20.99
CA LEU A 330 -10.03 7.51 -19.95
C LEU A 330 -9.15 7.66 -18.71
N GLY A 331 -9.57 7.05 -17.63
CA GLY A 331 -8.78 6.97 -16.41
C GLY A 331 -9.09 5.72 -15.60
N TRP A 332 -8.20 5.43 -14.67
CA TRP A 332 -8.26 4.24 -13.86
C TRP A 332 -7.86 4.50 -12.41
N GLY A 333 -8.41 3.69 -11.54
CA GLY A 333 -8.08 3.63 -10.12
C GLY A 333 -7.93 2.20 -9.66
N PHE A 334 -7.08 1.97 -8.67
CA PHE A 334 -6.78 0.65 -8.13
C PHE A 334 -7.18 0.52 -6.66
N THR A 335 -7.65 -0.67 -6.30
CA THR A 335 -7.64 -1.12 -4.90
C THR A 335 -7.07 -2.53 -4.85
N ASN A 336 -6.35 -2.87 -3.78
CA ASN A 336 -5.85 -4.23 -3.60
C ASN A 336 -6.99 -5.24 -3.70
N ALA A 337 -6.80 -6.27 -4.54
CA ALA A 337 -7.84 -7.26 -4.83
C ALA A 337 -7.95 -8.36 -3.78
N MET A 338 -7.03 -8.39 -2.80
CA MET A 338 -7.01 -9.38 -1.72
C MET A 338 -7.01 -10.83 -2.23
N VAL A 339 -6.37 -11.07 -3.39
CA VAL A 339 -6.20 -12.41 -3.95
C VAL A 339 -5.28 -13.20 -3.03
N ASP A 340 -5.59 -14.47 -2.83
CA ASP A 340 -4.70 -15.43 -2.16
C ASP A 340 -3.56 -15.79 -3.13
N ASP A 341 -2.48 -15.01 -3.06
CA ASP A 341 -1.37 -14.95 -4.02
C ASP A 341 -0.07 -15.60 -3.52
N VAL A 342 -0.06 -16.11 -2.27
CA VAL A 342 1.09 -16.78 -1.65
C VAL A 342 0.67 -18.06 -0.99
N ASP A 343 1.36 -19.15 -1.33
CA ASP A 343 1.22 -20.45 -0.65
C ASP A 343 2.52 -20.88 0.00
N TYR A 344 2.39 -21.64 1.07
CA TYR A 344 3.52 -22.30 1.72
C TYR A 344 3.49 -23.79 1.46
N VAL A 345 4.67 -24.36 1.20
CA VAL A 345 4.83 -25.78 0.90
C VAL A 345 5.77 -26.39 1.91
N ALA A 346 5.25 -27.35 2.68
CA ALA A 346 6.06 -28.12 3.63
C ALA A 346 6.97 -29.09 2.86
N GLU A 347 8.28 -28.96 3.06
CA GLU A 347 9.29 -29.73 2.35
C GLU A 347 9.82 -30.90 3.19
N GLN A 348 10.00 -32.04 2.57
CA GLN A 348 10.74 -33.17 3.15
C GLN A 348 12.15 -33.18 2.53
N LEU A 349 13.14 -32.70 3.29
CA LEU A 349 14.54 -32.70 2.86
C LEU A 349 15.23 -34.03 3.18
N SER A 350 16.23 -34.42 2.36
CA SER A 350 17.20 -35.47 2.71
C SER A 350 18.05 -35.04 3.93
N PRO A 351 18.65 -35.99 4.68
CA PRO A 351 19.45 -35.63 5.87
C PRO A 351 20.58 -34.64 5.63
N ASP A 352 21.14 -34.62 4.42
CA ASP A 352 22.20 -33.71 3.98
C ASP A 352 21.64 -32.45 3.30
N SER A 353 20.30 -32.32 3.21
CA SER A 353 19.58 -31.22 2.56
C SER A 353 19.92 -30.98 1.07
N THR A 354 20.53 -31.97 0.41
CA THR A 354 20.87 -31.88 -1.02
C THR A 354 19.71 -32.25 -1.93
N ARG A 355 18.67 -32.86 -1.39
CA ARG A 355 17.46 -33.30 -2.11
C ARG A 355 16.21 -32.97 -1.31
N TYR A 356 15.09 -32.82 -2.00
CA TYR A 356 13.75 -32.70 -1.41
C TYR A 356 12.79 -33.66 -2.12
N ARG A 357 11.73 -34.07 -1.42
CA ARG A 357 10.75 -35.01 -1.94
C ARG A 357 9.66 -34.29 -2.72
N THR A 358 9.40 -34.75 -3.94
CA THR A 358 8.29 -34.30 -4.80
C THR A 358 7.26 -35.43 -4.95
N PRO A 359 6.07 -35.16 -5.53
CA PRO A 359 5.11 -36.26 -5.85
C PRO A 359 5.71 -37.37 -6.72
N ASP A 360 6.67 -37.03 -7.57
CA ASP A 360 7.28 -37.92 -8.55
C ASP A 360 8.62 -38.55 -8.07
N GLY A 361 9.07 -38.26 -6.83
CA GLY A 361 10.31 -38.78 -6.26
C GLY A 361 11.19 -37.72 -5.60
N TRP A 362 12.52 -37.89 -5.71
CA TRP A 362 13.50 -36.99 -5.09
C TRP A 362 14.13 -36.06 -6.13
N ALA A 363 13.96 -34.73 -5.96
CA ALA A 363 14.61 -33.68 -6.73
C ALA A 363 15.81 -33.07 -5.97
N ARG A 364 16.68 -32.34 -6.67
CA ARG A 364 17.81 -31.63 -6.06
C ARG A 364 17.35 -30.29 -5.49
N THR A 365 17.84 -29.94 -4.30
CA THR A 365 17.77 -28.57 -3.78
C THR A 365 18.80 -27.70 -4.44
N GLU A 366 18.48 -26.44 -4.67
CA GLU A 366 19.44 -25.41 -5.04
C GLU A 366 19.94 -24.71 -3.78
N VAL A 367 21.27 -24.54 -3.65
CA VAL A 367 21.88 -23.75 -2.59
C VAL A 367 22.25 -22.39 -3.15
N VAL A 368 21.54 -21.34 -2.73
CA VAL A 368 21.84 -19.97 -3.09
C VAL A 368 22.73 -19.36 -2.00
N ALA A 369 23.94 -18.92 -2.36
CA ALA A 369 24.89 -18.30 -1.45
C ALA A 369 25.16 -16.85 -1.88
N GLU A 370 24.92 -15.92 -0.99
CA GLU A 370 25.04 -14.48 -1.23
C GLU A 370 25.85 -13.83 -0.10
N THR A 371 26.54 -12.73 -0.44
CA THR A 371 27.26 -11.93 0.55
C THR A 371 26.44 -10.72 0.96
N ILE A 372 26.18 -10.59 2.27
CA ILE A 372 25.59 -9.39 2.86
C ILE A 372 26.72 -8.49 3.34
N LEU A 373 26.86 -7.33 2.71
CA LEU A 373 27.78 -6.29 3.15
C LEU A 373 27.17 -5.56 4.34
N VAL A 374 27.99 -5.33 5.38
CA VAL A 374 27.51 -4.73 6.65
C VAL A 374 28.35 -3.53 7.00
N HIS A 375 27.76 -2.33 7.02
CA HIS A 375 28.47 -1.11 7.35
C HIS A 375 29.15 -1.23 8.72
N GLY A 376 30.47 -0.94 8.75
CA GLY A 376 31.29 -1.00 9.97
C GLY A 376 31.54 -2.41 10.51
N SER A 377 31.29 -3.48 9.74
CA SER A 377 31.52 -4.87 10.14
C SER A 377 32.02 -5.73 8.99
N THR A 378 32.41 -6.97 9.28
CA THR A 378 32.78 -7.95 8.25
C THR A 378 31.56 -8.42 7.46
N PRO A 379 31.70 -8.65 6.13
CA PRO A 379 30.63 -9.24 5.34
C PRO A 379 30.18 -10.61 5.86
N LEU A 380 28.92 -10.91 5.69
CA LEU A 380 28.31 -12.18 6.10
C LEU A 380 27.96 -13.01 4.85
N VAL A 381 28.27 -14.30 4.87
CA VAL A 381 27.76 -15.23 3.85
C VAL A 381 26.41 -15.73 4.31
N TYR A 382 25.37 -15.40 3.53
CA TYR A 382 24.01 -15.91 3.72
C TYR A 382 23.76 -17.03 2.74
N ARG A 383 23.36 -18.18 3.26
CA ARG A 383 23.00 -19.37 2.47
C ARG A 383 21.55 -19.73 2.72
N ARG A 384 20.80 -19.94 1.65
CA ARG A 384 19.43 -20.43 1.69
C ARG A 384 19.24 -21.57 0.70
N LEU A 385 18.23 -22.39 0.96
CA LEU A 385 17.81 -23.42 0.04
C LEU A 385 16.68 -22.91 -0.85
N ARG A 386 16.60 -23.48 -2.04
CA ARG A 386 15.51 -23.27 -2.98
C ARG A 386 15.06 -24.61 -3.54
N THR A 387 13.75 -24.78 -3.69
CA THR A 387 13.09 -25.92 -4.34
C THR A 387 12.35 -25.44 -5.59
N ALA A 388 11.69 -26.33 -6.30
CA ALA A 388 10.78 -25.92 -7.39
C ALA A 388 9.56 -25.13 -6.87
N ASP A 389 9.23 -25.28 -5.59
CA ASP A 389 8.12 -24.57 -4.95
C ASP A 389 8.52 -23.16 -4.44
N GLY A 390 9.79 -22.80 -4.60
CA GLY A 390 10.31 -21.48 -4.27
C GLY A 390 11.44 -21.49 -3.25
N PRO A 391 11.81 -20.32 -2.71
CA PRO A 391 12.80 -20.20 -1.64
C PRO A 391 12.30 -20.85 -0.35
N VAL A 392 13.19 -21.57 0.34
CA VAL A 392 12.92 -22.12 1.67
C VAL A 392 13.14 -20.99 2.68
N ILE A 393 12.08 -20.67 3.42
CA ILE A 393 12.09 -19.57 4.40
C ILE A 393 12.73 -20.04 5.72
N GLU A 394 13.56 -19.16 6.32
CA GLU A 394 14.13 -19.38 7.65
C GLU A 394 13.02 -19.29 8.71
N ARG A 395 13.01 -20.24 9.62
CA ARG A 395 12.15 -20.18 10.81
C ARG A 395 12.84 -19.43 11.94
N ALA A 396 12.07 -18.67 12.70
CA ALA A 396 12.59 -18.01 13.90
C ALA A 396 12.58 -19.00 15.07
N GLY A 397 13.77 -19.40 15.51
CA GLY A 397 13.93 -20.22 16.72
C GLY A 397 13.97 -21.72 16.46
N HIS A 398 13.98 -22.50 17.54
CA HIS A 398 14.02 -23.99 17.51
C HIS A 398 12.61 -24.59 17.32
N GLU A 399 11.84 -24.08 16.39
CA GLU A 399 10.46 -24.51 16.19
C GLU A 399 10.41 -25.85 15.44
N ALA A 400 9.64 -26.79 15.98
CA ALA A 400 9.46 -28.10 15.39
C ALA A 400 8.54 -28.03 14.16
N GLY A 401 8.96 -28.65 13.05
CA GLY A 401 8.15 -28.82 11.84
C GLY A 401 9.01 -28.87 10.58
N PRO A 402 8.44 -29.26 9.42
CA PRO A 402 9.19 -29.32 8.17
C PRO A 402 9.63 -27.93 7.70
N PRO A 403 10.74 -27.82 6.94
CA PRO A 403 11.06 -26.61 6.22
C PRO A 403 9.90 -26.18 5.32
N LEU A 404 9.69 -24.87 5.15
CA LEU A 404 8.63 -24.34 4.29
C LEU A 404 9.26 -23.62 3.09
N ALA A 405 8.89 -24.02 1.88
CA ALA A 405 9.11 -23.21 0.68
C ALA A 405 7.95 -22.25 0.51
N MET A 406 8.23 -21.07 -0.05
CA MET A 406 7.23 -20.03 -0.33
C MET A 406 7.00 -19.94 -1.83
N ARG A 407 5.77 -20.17 -2.27
CA ARG A 407 5.31 -19.92 -3.62
C ARG A 407 4.53 -18.62 -3.66
N TRP A 408 4.98 -17.66 -4.42
CA TRP A 408 4.34 -16.34 -4.57
C TRP A 408 4.12 -16.06 -6.06
N VAL A 409 2.95 -15.51 -6.42
CA VAL A 409 2.60 -15.18 -7.80
C VAL A 409 3.67 -14.32 -8.47
N ALA A 410 4.19 -13.32 -7.76
CA ALA A 410 5.21 -12.44 -8.28
C ALA A 410 6.62 -13.08 -8.43
N HIS A 411 6.80 -14.37 -8.05
CA HIS A 411 8.00 -15.12 -8.43
C HIS A 411 8.07 -15.41 -9.93
N ASP A 412 6.92 -15.42 -10.61
CA ASP A 412 6.87 -15.55 -12.06
C ASP A 412 7.08 -14.16 -12.70
N PRO A 413 8.11 -13.97 -13.55
CA PRO A 413 8.40 -12.67 -14.13
C PRO A 413 7.31 -12.26 -15.14
N THR A 414 6.87 -11.00 -15.06
CA THR A 414 5.82 -10.41 -15.91
C THR A 414 6.15 -8.94 -16.21
N ASP A 415 5.58 -8.35 -17.26
CA ASP A 415 5.92 -6.99 -17.73
C ASP A 415 4.82 -5.98 -17.32
N GLU A 416 4.74 -5.66 -16.04
CA GLU A 416 3.79 -4.68 -15.53
C GLU A 416 4.09 -3.25 -16.01
N ILE A 417 5.35 -2.91 -16.22
CA ILE A 417 5.75 -1.58 -16.74
C ILE A 417 5.22 -1.39 -18.15
N GLY A 418 5.36 -2.41 -19.01
CA GLY A 418 4.78 -2.41 -20.35
C GLY A 418 3.25 -2.33 -20.33
N ALA A 419 2.59 -3.07 -19.42
CA ALA A 419 1.14 -3.03 -19.26
C ALA A 419 0.64 -1.64 -18.81
N LEU A 420 1.25 -1.02 -17.79
CA LEU A 420 0.89 0.33 -17.32
C LEU A 420 1.15 1.39 -18.40
N ARG A 421 2.25 1.27 -19.17
CA ARG A 421 2.49 2.14 -20.31
C ARG A 421 1.39 2.01 -21.37
N ALA A 422 0.99 0.79 -21.69
CA ALA A 422 -0.07 0.53 -22.64
C ALA A 422 -1.43 1.05 -22.15
N MET A 423 -1.73 0.95 -20.84
CA MET A 423 -2.92 1.54 -20.23
C MET A 423 -2.92 3.07 -20.40
N GLY A 424 -1.80 3.74 -20.12
CA GLY A 424 -1.67 5.19 -20.30
C GLY A 424 -1.87 5.65 -21.76
N ARG A 425 -1.56 4.79 -22.74
CA ARG A 425 -1.74 5.02 -24.20
C ARG A 425 -3.11 4.62 -24.72
N ALA A 426 -3.90 3.90 -23.92
CA ALA A 426 -5.21 3.44 -24.35
C ALA A 426 -6.15 4.62 -24.66
N THR A 427 -6.99 4.46 -25.68
CA THR A 427 -7.90 5.51 -26.14
C THR A 427 -9.37 5.17 -25.96
N ASP A 428 -9.66 3.92 -25.61
CA ASP A 428 -10.99 3.36 -25.43
C ASP A 428 -10.96 2.12 -24.52
N LEU A 429 -12.13 1.62 -24.17
CA LEU A 429 -12.28 0.45 -23.30
C LEU A 429 -11.61 -0.81 -23.86
N PRO A 430 -11.76 -1.17 -25.17
CA PRO A 430 -11.09 -2.35 -25.72
C PRO A 430 -9.56 -2.29 -25.67
N SER A 431 -8.96 -1.14 -25.98
CA SER A 431 -7.51 -0.95 -25.92
C SER A 431 -6.98 -0.95 -24.48
N PHE A 432 -7.76 -0.42 -23.52
CA PHE A 432 -7.45 -0.49 -22.10
C PHE A 432 -7.52 -1.95 -21.58
N GLU A 433 -8.57 -2.70 -21.93
CA GLU A 433 -8.72 -4.11 -21.54
C GLU A 433 -7.57 -4.97 -22.10
N ALA A 434 -7.17 -4.72 -23.36
CA ALA A 434 -6.02 -5.39 -23.96
C ALA A 434 -4.71 -5.09 -23.24
N ALA A 435 -4.49 -3.84 -22.83
CA ALA A 435 -3.33 -3.43 -22.04
C ALA A 435 -3.33 -4.07 -20.63
N LEU A 436 -4.48 -4.06 -19.97
CA LEU A 436 -4.68 -4.62 -18.64
C LEU A 436 -4.40 -6.13 -18.60
N ALA A 437 -4.65 -6.85 -19.69
CA ALA A 437 -4.34 -8.27 -19.80
C ALA A 437 -2.84 -8.60 -19.59
N GLY A 438 -1.94 -7.62 -19.72
CA GLY A 438 -0.53 -7.74 -19.41
C GLY A 438 -0.17 -7.49 -17.95
N PHE A 439 -1.07 -6.90 -17.16
CA PHE A 439 -0.86 -6.58 -15.75
C PHE A 439 -1.15 -7.82 -14.88
N ARG A 440 -0.13 -8.37 -14.21
CA ARG A 440 -0.20 -9.69 -13.57
C ARG A 440 0.05 -9.69 -12.07
N SER A 441 0.82 -8.71 -11.56
CA SER A 441 1.12 -8.57 -10.12
C SER A 441 1.54 -7.12 -9.80
N PRO A 442 1.10 -6.55 -8.65
CA PRO A 442 0.19 -7.12 -7.65
C PRO A 442 -1.26 -7.17 -8.18
N GLU A 443 -2.06 -8.06 -7.63
CA GLU A 443 -3.45 -8.25 -8.03
C GLU A 443 -4.29 -7.05 -7.60
N GLN A 444 -5.05 -6.48 -8.57
CA GLN A 444 -5.80 -5.24 -8.35
C GLN A 444 -7.27 -5.36 -8.78
N ASN A 445 -8.15 -4.77 -7.98
CA ASN A 445 -9.45 -4.33 -8.44
C ASN A 445 -9.27 -3.06 -9.25
N VAL A 446 -9.57 -3.10 -10.53
CA VAL A 446 -9.42 -1.96 -11.44
C VAL A 446 -10.77 -1.34 -11.70
N VAL A 447 -10.90 -0.05 -11.37
CA VAL A 447 -12.07 0.77 -11.70
C VAL A 447 -11.71 1.65 -12.89
N TYR A 448 -12.57 1.67 -13.90
CA TYR A 448 -12.37 2.35 -15.18
C TYR A 448 -13.52 3.30 -15.48
N GLY A 449 -13.23 4.44 -16.07
CA GLY A 449 -14.20 5.35 -16.66
C GLY A 449 -13.63 6.05 -17.90
N ASP A 450 -14.52 6.40 -18.88
CA ASP A 450 -14.08 7.09 -20.09
C ASP A 450 -15.02 8.22 -20.55
N ALA A 451 -14.51 9.08 -21.45
CA ALA A 451 -15.25 10.19 -22.03
C ALA A 451 -16.39 9.72 -22.99
N ALA A 452 -16.39 8.46 -23.44
CA ALA A 452 -17.48 7.90 -24.21
C ALA A 452 -18.70 7.56 -23.34
N GLY A 453 -18.52 7.48 -22.02
CA GLY A 453 -19.57 7.22 -21.05
C GLY A 453 -19.53 5.81 -20.46
N ASN A 454 -18.51 5.02 -20.79
CA ASN A 454 -18.36 3.69 -20.23
C ASN A 454 -17.78 3.74 -18.82
N ILE A 455 -18.24 2.81 -17.98
CA ILE A 455 -17.66 2.50 -16.67
C ILE A 455 -17.43 1.00 -16.58
N ALA A 456 -16.34 0.58 -15.95
CA ALA A 456 -16.05 -0.84 -15.81
C ALA A 456 -15.33 -1.19 -14.51
N TYR A 457 -15.41 -2.47 -14.16
CA TYR A 457 -14.60 -3.14 -13.18
C TYR A 457 -13.88 -4.34 -13.80
N PHE A 458 -12.63 -4.54 -13.44
CA PHE A 458 -11.84 -5.72 -13.76
C PHE A 458 -11.07 -6.19 -12.54
N LEU A 459 -11.09 -7.49 -12.26
CA LEU A 459 -10.04 -8.11 -11.48
C LEU A 459 -8.83 -8.29 -12.38
N ALA A 460 -7.71 -7.68 -12.05
CA ALA A 460 -6.45 -7.78 -12.79
C ALA A 460 -5.39 -8.48 -11.95
N GLY A 461 -4.64 -9.37 -12.57
CA GLY A 461 -3.57 -10.11 -11.91
C GLY A 461 -3.61 -11.61 -12.20
N HIS A 462 -2.69 -12.33 -11.58
CA HIS A 462 -2.64 -13.78 -11.62
C HIS A 462 -3.38 -14.37 -10.40
N VAL A 463 -4.47 -15.08 -10.63
CA VAL A 463 -5.20 -15.84 -9.60
C VAL A 463 -4.80 -17.30 -9.74
N PRO A 464 -4.14 -17.92 -8.72
CA PRO A 464 -3.69 -19.30 -8.80
C PRO A 464 -4.84 -20.30 -8.85
N VAL A 465 -4.74 -21.28 -9.75
CA VAL A 465 -5.60 -22.47 -9.79
C VAL A 465 -4.92 -23.57 -8.99
N ARG A 466 -5.55 -24.02 -7.91
CA ARG A 466 -5.00 -24.99 -6.98
C ARG A 466 -5.58 -26.37 -7.19
N HIS A 467 -4.73 -27.40 -7.22
CA HIS A 467 -5.15 -28.78 -7.40
C HIS A 467 -5.86 -29.31 -6.14
N GLY A 468 -7.15 -29.55 -6.23
CA GLY A 468 -7.94 -30.20 -5.17
C GLY A 468 -8.08 -29.42 -3.87
N GLY A 469 -8.05 -28.07 -3.91
CA GLY A 469 -8.30 -27.29 -2.71
C GLY A 469 -8.07 -25.80 -2.80
N ALA A 470 -8.72 -25.05 -1.92
CA ALA A 470 -8.41 -23.66 -1.62
C ALA A 470 -7.12 -23.64 -0.78
N GLY A 471 -6.13 -22.83 -1.17
CA GLY A 471 -4.82 -22.72 -0.55
C GLY A 471 -4.83 -22.24 0.90
N PHE A 472 -5.29 -23.08 1.83
CA PHE A 472 -5.36 -22.72 3.24
C PHE A 472 -4.44 -23.61 4.08
N GLY A 473 -3.39 -23.02 4.65
CA GLY A 473 -2.31 -23.71 5.34
C GLY A 473 -1.27 -24.30 4.39
N ALA A 474 -0.17 -24.84 4.95
CA ALA A 474 0.92 -25.34 4.12
C ALA A 474 0.54 -26.65 3.39
N ALA A 475 0.70 -26.63 2.06
CA ALA A 475 0.61 -27.84 1.24
C ALA A 475 1.79 -28.78 1.49
N SER A 476 1.64 -30.08 1.21
CA SER A 476 2.75 -31.04 1.29
C SER A 476 3.52 -31.10 -0.04
N GLY A 477 4.82 -30.81 -0.05
CA GLY A 477 5.66 -30.81 -1.25
C GLY A 477 5.76 -32.14 -1.98
N TRP A 478 5.44 -33.25 -1.27
CA TRP A 478 5.41 -34.60 -1.81
C TRP A 478 4.01 -35.10 -2.24
N ALA A 479 3.01 -34.20 -2.22
CA ALA A 479 1.65 -34.45 -2.69
C ALA A 479 1.29 -33.49 -3.83
N LYS A 480 0.28 -33.85 -4.64
CA LYS A 480 -0.24 -32.96 -5.68
C LYS A 480 -1.27 -31.97 -5.12
N ALA A 481 -1.99 -32.37 -4.08
CA ALA A 481 -3.03 -31.54 -3.47
C ALA A 481 -2.45 -30.21 -2.95
N GLY A 482 -3.15 -29.10 -3.24
CA GLY A 482 -2.75 -27.75 -2.87
C GLY A 482 -1.67 -27.11 -3.75
N ARG A 483 -1.14 -27.81 -4.76
CA ARG A 483 -0.17 -27.23 -5.71
C ARG A 483 -0.88 -26.43 -6.80
N TRP A 484 -0.17 -25.47 -7.36
CA TRP A 484 -0.71 -24.67 -8.45
C TRP A 484 -0.65 -25.40 -9.78
N ASP A 485 -1.79 -25.45 -10.47
CA ASP A 485 -1.93 -25.98 -11.84
C ASP A 485 -1.81 -24.87 -12.90
N GLY A 486 -1.55 -23.64 -12.48
CA GLY A 486 -1.45 -22.44 -13.31
C GLY A 486 -2.26 -21.28 -12.74
N TYR A 487 -2.73 -20.42 -13.63
CA TYR A 487 -3.49 -19.20 -13.31
C TYR A 487 -4.78 -19.13 -14.11
N LEU A 488 -5.79 -18.46 -13.57
CA LEU A 488 -6.98 -18.11 -14.32
C LEU A 488 -6.61 -17.24 -15.54
N THR A 489 -7.26 -17.48 -16.66
CA THR A 489 -7.13 -16.65 -17.86
C THR A 489 -7.87 -15.33 -17.66
N ALA A 490 -7.51 -14.29 -18.42
CA ALA A 490 -8.19 -12.99 -18.37
C ALA A 490 -9.72 -13.10 -18.64
N ALA A 491 -10.15 -14.09 -19.42
CA ALA A 491 -11.57 -14.34 -19.70
C ALA A 491 -12.33 -15.00 -18.53
N GLU A 492 -11.59 -15.66 -17.62
CA GLU A 492 -12.15 -16.29 -16.43
C GLU A 492 -12.20 -15.32 -15.24
N LEU A 493 -11.37 -14.27 -15.23
CA LEU A 493 -11.36 -13.29 -14.16
C LEU A 493 -12.68 -12.50 -14.08
N PRO A 494 -13.17 -12.19 -12.86
CA PRO A 494 -14.37 -11.37 -12.67
C PRO A 494 -14.24 -10.00 -13.33
N ARG A 495 -15.25 -9.61 -14.08
CA ARG A 495 -15.35 -8.30 -14.71
C ARG A 495 -16.80 -7.84 -14.85
N MET A 496 -17.00 -6.54 -14.97
CA MET A 496 -18.30 -5.92 -15.13
C MET A 496 -18.16 -4.66 -15.97
N VAL A 497 -18.98 -4.51 -17.02
CA VAL A 497 -18.95 -3.36 -17.93
C VAL A 497 -20.35 -2.77 -18.03
N ASN A 498 -20.46 -1.46 -17.84
CA ASN A 498 -21.71 -0.69 -17.92
C ASN A 498 -22.87 -1.34 -17.13
N PRO A 499 -22.69 -1.61 -15.83
CA PRO A 499 -23.70 -2.28 -15.04
C PRO A 499 -24.99 -1.46 -14.93
N ALA A 500 -26.13 -2.15 -14.79
CA ALA A 500 -27.45 -1.52 -14.77
C ALA A 500 -27.63 -0.47 -13.66
N GLN A 501 -26.94 -0.63 -12.50
CA GLN A 501 -26.94 0.34 -11.40
C GLN A 501 -26.19 1.63 -11.72
N ALA A 502 -25.44 1.67 -12.83
CA ALA A 502 -24.62 2.81 -13.25
C ALA A 502 -23.59 3.28 -12.21
N TYR A 503 -22.99 2.36 -11.46
CA TYR A 503 -21.83 2.59 -10.63
C TYR A 503 -21.06 1.30 -10.39
N VAL A 504 -19.77 1.44 -10.08
CA VAL A 504 -18.88 0.41 -9.54
C VAL A 504 -18.30 0.94 -8.24
N VAL A 505 -18.22 0.10 -7.21
CA VAL A 505 -17.62 0.44 -5.91
C VAL A 505 -16.73 -0.71 -5.45
N THR A 506 -15.51 -0.39 -5.05
CA THR A 506 -14.62 -1.31 -4.35
C THR A 506 -13.94 -0.62 -3.17
N ALA A 507 -13.87 -1.34 -2.07
CA ALA A 507 -13.14 -0.97 -0.85
C ALA A 507 -12.39 -2.20 -0.31
N ASN A 508 -11.78 -2.97 -1.20
CA ASN A 508 -11.10 -4.25 -0.94
C ASN A 508 -12.05 -5.36 -0.41
N ASN A 509 -13.35 -5.15 -0.56
CA ASN A 509 -14.38 -6.10 -0.17
C ASN A 509 -14.44 -7.26 -1.18
N ARG A 510 -15.17 -8.31 -0.80
CA ARG A 510 -15.30 -9.52 -1.62
C ARG A 510 -15.64 -9.20 -3.07
N VAL A 511 -14.88 -9.79 -3.98
CA VAL A 511 -14.99 -9.52 -5.42
C VAL A 511 -16.32 -10.02 -5.98
N ILE A 512 -16.72 -11.28 -5.69
CA ILE A 512 -17.87 -11.95 -6.29
C ILE A 512 -18.43 -12.99 -5.30
N GLY A 513 -19.70 -13.36 -5.47
CA GLY A 513 -20.39 -14.34 -4.62
C GLY A 513 -20.01 -15.80 -4.90
N ASP A 514 -20.71 -16.73 -4.20
CA ASP A 514 -20.43 -18.18 -4.25
C ASP A 514 -20.84 -18.82 -5.60
N GLU A 515 -21.54 -18.08 -6.46
CA GLU A 515 -21.84 -18.50 -7.84
C GLU A 515 -20.61 -18.54 -8.75
N TYR A 516 -19.50 -17.93 -8.34
CA TYR A 516 -18.25 -17.95 -9.09
C TYR A 516 -17.50 -19.28 -8.87
N PRO A 517 -17.11 -20.00 -9.95
CA PRO A 517 -16.64 -21.39 -9.81
C PRO A 517 -15.17 -21.52 -9.39
N PHE A 518 -14.45 -20.41 -9.23
CA PHE A 518 -13.04 -20.43 -8.87
C PHE A 518 -12.79 -19.78 -7.52
N TYR A 519 -11.81 -20.29 -6.80
CA TYR A 519 -11.33 -19.69 -5.57
C TYR A 519 -10.49 -18.45 -5.86
N ILE A 520 -10.74 -17.34 -5.15
CA ILE A 520 -9.95 -16.12 -5.24
C ILE A 520 -9.24 -15.86 -3.91
N SER A 521 -9.98 -15.81 -2.81
CA SER A 521 -9.49 -15.51 -1.48
C SER A 521 -10.51 -15.85 -0.40
N ARG A 522 -10.04 -15.91 0.84
CA ARG A 522 -10.87 -15.88 2.06
C ARG A 522 -10.66 -14.63 2.90
N GLU A 523 -9.61 -13.89 2.63
CA GLU A 523 -9.18 -12.71 3.38
C GLU A 523 -9.59 -11.43 2.66
N TRP A 524 -10.85 -11.05 2.82
CA TRP A 524 -11.39 -9.80 2.29
C TRP A 524 -11.41 -8.74 3.38
N GLU A 525 -11.24 -7.49 2.99
CA GLU A 525 -11.55 -6.40 3.90
C GLU A 525 -13.04 -6.45 4.32
N LEU A 526 -13.30 -6.14 5.59
CA LEU A 526 -14.65 -6.11 6.12
C LEU A 526 -15.53 -5.11 5.35
N PRO A 527 -16.82 -5.41 5.16
CA PRO A 527 -17.68 -4.73 4.17
C PRO A 527 -18.06 -3.28 4.54
N TYR A 528 -17.69 -2.78 5.71
CA TYR A 528 -18.23 -1.54 6.27
C TYR A 528 -17.91 -0.31 5.42
N ARG A 529 -16.69 -0.19 4.85
CA ARG A 529 -16.33 0.89 3.95
C ARG A 529 -17.14 0.82 2.65
N ALA A 530 -17.24 -0.35 2.03
CA ALA A 530 -18.03 -0.58 0.83
C ALA A 530 -19.51 -0.27 1.07
N GLN A 531 -20.08 -0.70 2.22
CA GLN A 531 -21.47 -0.39 2.60
C GLN A 531 -21.67 1.13 2.71
N ARG A 532 -20.72 1.85 3.35
CA ARG A 532 -20.85 3.31 3.49
C ARG A 532 -20.73 4.04 2.18
N ILE A 533 -19.80 3.65 1.31
CA ILE A 533 -19.67 4.23 -0.03
C ILE A 533 -20.97 3.99 -0.83
N LEU A 534 -21.53 2.78 -0.77
CA LEU A 534 -22.82 2.46 -1.41
C LEU A 534 -23.99 3.30 -0.86
N GLU A 535 -24.04 3.56 0.47
CA GLU A 535 -25.02 4.49 1.05
C GLU A 535 -24.88 5.88 0.41
N LEU A 536 -23.67 6.43 0.35
CA LEU A 536 -23.39 7.75 -0.20
C LEU A 536 -23.69 7.85 -1.71
N VAL A 537 -23.22 6.87 -2.48
CA VAL A 537 -23.43 6.80 -3.94
C VAL A 537 -24.92 6.69 -4.29
N ARG A 538 -25.71 5.92 -3.52
CA ARG A 538 -27.15 5.78 -3.77
C ARG A 538 -27.92 7.05 -3.44
N GLN A 539 -27.48 7.84 -2.46
CA GLN A 539 -28.10 9.09 -2.07
C GLN A 539 -27.81 10.24 -3.05
N ASP A 540 -26.66 10.22 -3.72
CA ASP A 540 -26.24 11.25 -4.67
C ASP A 540 -26.67 10.86 -6.11
N SER A 541 -27.75 11.42 -6.60
CA SER A 541 -28.30 11.16 -7.92
C SER A 541 -27.79 12.07 -9.03
N ALA A 542 -27.07 13.13 -8.68
CA ALA A 542 -26.48 14.12 -9.61
C ALA A 542 -25.08 14.52 -9.12
N ALA A 543 -24.22 13.52 -8.97
CA ALA A 543 -22.90 13.69 -8.40
C ALA A 543 -22.02 14.69 -9.18
N THR A 544 -21.22 15.42 -8.42
CA THR A 544 -20.19 16.33 -8.93
C THR A 544 -18.84 15.92 -8.34
N THR A 545 -17.74 16.40 -8.91
CA THR A 545 -16.40 16.19 -8.31
C THR A 545 -16.33 16.70 -6.88
N THR A 546 -17.08 17.76 -6.53
CA THR A 546 -17.14 18.27 -5.15
C THR A 546 -17.88 17.32 -4.21
N SER A 547 -19.04 16.76 -4.61
CA SER A 547 -19.77 15.79 -3.76
C SER A 547 -19.01 14.48 -3.62
N VAL A 548 -18.34 14.04 -4.67
CA VAL A 548 -17.48 12.84 -4.69
C VAL A 548 -16.25 13.02 -3.78
N ALA A 549 -15.54 14.14 -3.87
CA ALA A 549 -14.43 14.46 -2.98
C ALA A 549 -14.88 14.59 -1.50
N ARG A 550 -16.10 15.08 -1.26
CA ARG A 550 -16.68 15.09 0.09
C ARG A 550 -16.98 13.69 0.59
N ALA A 551 -17.43 12.79 -0.27
CA ALA A 551 -17.65 11.38 0.09
C ALA A 551 -16.34 10.68 0.51
N GLN A 552 -15.19 11.03 -0.11
CA GLN A 552 -13.87 10.53 0.34
C GLN A 552 -13.51 11.00 1.77
N LEU A 553 -14.15 12.05 2.27
CA LEU A 553 -13.94 12.57 3.63
C LEU A 553 -14.97 12.06 4.65
N ASP A 554 -15.87 11.15 4.27
CA ASP A 554 -16.90 10.64 5.19
C ASP A 554 -16.28 9.84 6.34
N ILE A 555 -16.70 10.18 7.55
CA ILE A 555 -16.16 9.64 8.80
C ILE A 555 -17.15 8.75 9.57
N VAL A 556 -18.25 8.37 8.96
CA VAL A 556 -19.20 7.44 9.60
C VAL A 556 -18.67 6.02 9.54
N ASP A 557 -18.42 5.45 10.69
CA ASP A 557 -18.02 4.05 10.87
C ASP A 557 -19.26 3.18 11.04
N VAL A 558 -19.60 2.41 10.00
CA VAL A 558 -20.79 1.54 9.98
C VAL A 558 -20.68 0.43 11.03
N PHE A 559 -19.49 -0.09 11.28
CA PHE A 559 -19.28 -1.08 12.33
C PHE A 559 -19.53 -0.47 13.72
N CYS A 560 -18.89 0.65 14.04
CA CYS A 560 -19.09 1.35 15.30
C CYS A 560 -20.58 1.72 15.52
N ARG A 561 -21.26 2.20 14.46
CA ARG A 561 -22.71 2.48 14.47
C ARG A 561 -23.52 1.22 14.83
N ALA A 562 -23.15 0.06 14.31
CA ALA A 562 -23.81 -1.21 14.57
C ALA A 562 -23.60 -1.73 16.00
N ILE A 563 -22.39 -1.55 16.57
CA ILE A 563 -22.05 -2.05 17.90
C ILE A 563 -22.32 -1.04 19.04
N ALA A 564 -22.54 0.22 18.74
CA ALA A 564 -22.84 1.26 19.74
C ALA A 564 -24.02 0.91 20.67
N PRO A 565 -25.13 0.27 20.21
CA PRO A 565 -26.20 -0.20 21.11
C PRO A 565 -25.73 -1.27 22.10
N LEU A 566 -24.76 -2.13 21.74
CA LEU A 566 -24.16 -3.13 22.63
C LEU A 566 -23.33 -2.43 23.71
N ALA A 567 -22.46 -1.51 23.31
CA ALA A 567 -21.67 -0.68 24.22
C ALA A 567 -22.58 0.14 25.17
N ALA A 568 -23.71 0.67 24.67
CA ALA A 568 -24.68 1.38 25.47
C ALA A 568 -25.34 0.49 26.54
N ARG A 569 -25.70 -0.76 26.21
CA ARG A 569 -26.21 -1.72 27.21
C ARG A 569 -25.15 -2.03 28.27
N ALA A 570 -23.91 -2.23 27.84
CA ALA A 570 -22.81 -2.48 28.77
C ALA A 570 -22.56 -1.29 29.69
N ALA A 571 -22.59 -0.05 29.17
CA ALA A 571 -22.45 1.18 29.97
C ALA A 571 -23.58 1.34 31.00
N ALA A 572 -24.82 1.12 30.59
CA ALA A 572 -25.98 1.15 31.52
C ALA A 572 -25.83 0.11 32.65
N ALA A 573 -25.41 -1.10 32.31
CA ALA A 573 -25.18 -2.19 33.27
C ALA A 573 -24.02 -1.93 34.24
N THR A 574 -23.14 -1.00 33.93
CA THR A 574 -22.02 -0.56 34.79
C THR A 574 -22.35 0.75 35.56
N GLY A 575 -23.59 1.18 35.57
CA GLY A 575 -24.04 2.35 36.32
C GLY A 575 -23.86 3.69 35.62
N ARG A 576 -23.69 3.72 34.28
CA ARG A 576 -23.53 4.95 33.49
C ARG A 576 -24.64 5.11 32.43
N PRO A 577 -25.93 5.36 32.90
CA PRO A 577 -27.03 5.57 31.97
C PRO A 577 -26.91 6.82 31.11
N ASP A 578 -26.14 7.82 31.57
CA ASP A 578 -25.76 9.03 30.81
C ASP A 578 -24.98 8.69 29.54
N LEU A 579 -23.90 7.91 29.66
CA LEU A 579 -23.11 7.44 28.51
C LEU A 579 -23.94 6.52 27.60
N ALA A 580 -24.78 5.67 28.19
CA ALA A 580 -25.67 4.80 27.43
C ALA A 580 -26.61 5.59 26.51
N ALA A 581 -27.13 6.74 27.00
CA ALA A 581 -27.99 7.62 26.20
C ALA A 581 -27.18 8.25 25.03
N GLY A 582 -25.98 8.76 25.29
CA GLY A 582 -25.10 9.32 24.29
C GLY A 582 -24.74 8.30 23.20
N LEU A 583 -24.36 7.08 23.58
CA LEU A 583 -24.03 6.00 22.64
C LEU A 583 -25.20 5.56 21.76
N ARG A 584 -26.45 5.56 22.30
CA ARG A 584 -27.66 5.25 21.49
C ARG A 584 -27.97 6.34 20.47
N ALA A 585 -27.65 7.60 20.79
CA ALA A 585 -27.85 8.74 19.89
C ALA A 585 -26.70 8.98 18.91
N TRP A 586 -25.59 8.29 19.10
CA TRP A 586 -24.42 8.46 18.24
C TRP A 586 -24.62 7.79 16.87
N ASP A 587 -24.36 8.55 15.83
CA ASP A 587 -24.50 8.16 14.41
C ASP A 587 -23.32 7.35 13.85
N GLY A 588 -22.28 7.09 14.65
CA GLY A 588 -21.07 6.41 14.24
C GLY A 588 -19.99 7.33 13.66
N ALA A 589 -20.21 8.66 13.67
CA ALA A 589 -19.20 9.60 13.14
C ALA A 589 -17.97 9.66 14.04
N MET A 590 -16.80 9.32 13.47
CA MET A 590 -15.48 9.31 14.11
C MET A 590 -14.89 10.73 14.15
N SER A 591 -15.63 11.67 14.76
CA SER A 591 -15.24 13.08 14.89
C SER A 591 -14.22 13.27 16.01
N PRO A 592 -13.15 14.05 15.79
CA PRO A 592 -12.11 14.31 16.79
C PRO A 592 -12.60 14.93 18.08
N GLU A 593 -13.71 15.70 18.04
CA GLU A 593 -14.27 16.42 19.17
C GLU A 593 -15.14 15.53 20.08
N ARG A 594 -15.55 14.36 19.59
CA ARG A 594 -16.47 13.45 20.31
C ARG A 594 -15.73 12.43 21.14
N ALA A 595 -16.31 12.01 22.25
CA ALA A 595 -15.76 10.98 23.14
C ALA A 595 -16.29 9.56 22.84
N GLU A 596 -17.44 9.43 22.18
CA GLU A 596 -18.04 8.15 21.85
C GLU A 596 -17.13 7.23 21.03
N PRO A 597 -16.37 7.74 20.01
CA PRO A 597 -15.39 6.93 19.28
C PRO A 597 -14.34 6.30 20.22
N THR A 598 -13.78 7.10 21.12
CA THR A 598 -12.77 6.62 22.08
C THR A 598 -13.33 5.53 22.99
N LEU A 599 -14.55 5.72 23.49
CA LEU A 599 -15.20 4.77 24.39
C LEU A 599 -15.54 3.46 23.68
N VAL A 600 -16.14 3.52 22.47
CA VAL A 600 -16.55 2.33 21.71
C VAL A 600 -15.32 1.53 21.26
N TRP A 601 -14.28 2.17 20.72
CA TRP A 601 -13.06 1.47 20.31
C TRP A 601 -12.28 0.90 21.49
N SER A 602 -12.18 1.62 22.62
CA SER A 602 -11.55 1.09 23.83
C SER A 602 -12.32 -0.13 24.37
N TRP A 603 -13.64 -0.06 24.37
CA TRP A 603 -14.51 -1.16 24.79
C TRP A 603 -14.38 -2.37 23.85
N TYR A 604 -14.41 -2.17 22.54
CA TYR A 604 -14.28 -3.24 21.55
C TYR A 604 -12.93 -3.94 21.66
N ARG A 605 -11.82 -3.20 21.78
CA ARG A 605 -10.49 -3.78 21.95
C ARG A 605 -10.33 -4.59 23.22
N GLU A 606 -10.87 -4.10 24.33
CA GLU A 606 -10.84 -4.84 25.58
C GLU A 606 -11.72 -6.10 25.50
N LEU A 607 -12.88 -6.01 24.84
CA LEU A 607 -13.73 -7.16 24.58
C LEU A 607 -13.03 -8.20 23.71
N GLN A 608 -12.40 -7.80 22.63
CA GLN A 608 -11.59 -8.66 21.76
C GLN A 608 -10.48 -9.36 22.56
N ARG A 609 -9.76 -8.63 23.40
CA ARG A 609 -8.76 -9.20 24.28
C ARG A 609 -9.36 -10.24 25.23
N LEU A 610 -10.45 -9.94 25.90
CA LEU A 610 -11.10 -10.85 26.84
C LEU A 610 -11.65 -12.13 26.17
N VAL A 611 -12.15 -12.00 24.94
CA VAL A 611 -12.68 -13.13 24.17
C VAL A 611 -11.54 -14.07 23.73
N TYR A 612 -10.48 -13.52 23.17
CA TYR A 612 -9.44 -14.33 22.53
C TYR A 612 -8.31 -14.78 23.46
N ASP A 613 -7.95 -14.03 24.50
CA ASP A 613 -6.87 -14.41 25.42
C ASP A 613 -7.08 -15.78 26.10
N SER A 614 -8.34 -16.16 26.28
CA SER A 614 -8.69 -17.46 26.87
C SER A 614 -8.71 -18.62 25.86
N VAL A 615 -8.77 -18.31 24.56
CA VAL A 615 -8.98 -19.30 23.48
C VAL A 615 -7.78 -19.40 22.58
N SER A 616 -7.26 -18.28 22.10
CA SER A 616 -6.19 -18.20 21.13
C SER A 616 -5.26 -17.03 21.45
N PRO A 617 -4.44 -17.11 22.52
CA PRO A 617 -3.52 -16.03 22.86
C PRO A 617 -2.61 -15.69 21.68
N GLY A 618 -2.61 -14.39 21.29
CA GLY A 618 -1.79 -13.89 20.19
C GLY A 618 -2.45 -13.88 18.80
N TYR A 619 -3.56 -14.61 18.60
CA TYR A 619 -4.37 -14.54 17.38
C TYR A 619 -5.77 -14.05 17.71
N ARG A 620 -6.14 -12.88 17.17
CA ARG A 620 -7.37 -12.16 17.51
C ARG A 620 -8.05 -11.63 16.24
N PRO A 621 -8.60 -12.52 15.39
CA PRO A 621 -9.25 -12.09 14.16
C PRO A 621 -10.48 -11.23 14.42
N ALA A 622 -10.65 -10.18 13.61
CA ALA A 622 -11.77 -9.26 13.76
C ALA A 622 -13.09 -9.89 13.27
N GLU A 623 -13.07 -10.60 12.15
CA GLU A 623 -14.22 -11.09 11.42
C GLU A 623 -15.11 -12.02 12.28
N PRO A 624 -14.58 -13.06 12.93
CA PRO A 624 -15.40 -13.93 13.76
C PRO A 624 -16.06 -13.19 14.93
N LEU A 625 -15.33 -12.25 15.56
CA LEU A 625 -15.90 -11.45 16.66
C LEU A 625 -17.03 -10.56 16.18
N HIS A 626 -16.88 -9.90 15.03
CA HIS A 626 -17.95 -9.09 14.44
C HIS A 626 -19.21 -9.92 14.17
N HIS A 627 -19.03 -11.12 13.63
CA HIS A 627 -20.10 -12.07 13.39
C HIS A 627 -20.81 -12.53 14.69
N TRP A 628 -20.04 -12.82 15.76
CA TRP A 628 -20.59 -13.21 17.05
C TRP A 628 -21.33 -12.06 17.73
N LEU A 629 -20.80 -10.83 17.65
CA LEU A 629 -21.49 -9.63 18.16
C LEU A 629 -22.80 -9.38 17.43
N ALA A 630 -22.83 -9.53 16.10
CA ALA A 630 -24.04 -9.39 15.32
C ALA A 630 -25.12 -10.41 15.68
N ARG A 631 -24.72 -11.64 16.05
CA ARG A 631 -25.61 -12.73 16.49
C ARG A 631 -25.90 -12.75 18.00
N GLY A 632 -25.20 -11.92 18.78
CA GLY A 632 -25.33 -11.87 20.24
C GLY A 632 -24.84 -13.13 20.97
N ARG A 633 -24.02 -13.96 20.31
CA ARG A 633 -23.50 -15.20 20.89
C ARG A 633 -22.13 -15.57 20.34
N SER A 634 -21.27 -16.11 21.20
CA SER A 634 -19.99 -16.73 20.87
C SER A 634 -20.07 -18.26 21.11
N PRO A 635 -19.32 -19.07 20.36
CA PRO A 635 -19.25 -20.51 20.61
C PRO A 635 -18.57 -20.88 21.95
N TRP A 636 -17.86 -19.94 22.59
CA TRP A 636 -17.02 -20.25 23.76
C TRP A 636 -17.30 -19.41 25.01
N ASN A 637 -17.99 -18.27 24.89
CA ASN A 637 -18.07 -17.30 25.96
C ASN A 637 -19.48 -16.71 26.09
N ASP A 638 -19.84 -16.34 27.34
CA ASP A 638 -20.96 -15.44 27.59
C ASP A 638 -20.53 -14.01 27.22
N LEU A 639 -20.87 -13.58 25.99
CA LEU A 639 -20.54 -12.25 25.50
C LEU A 639 -21.08 -11.15 26.40
N SER A 640 -22.28 -11.29 26.96
CA SER A 640 -22.89 -10.26 27.80
C SER A 640 -22.09 -10.00 29.08
N ALA A 641 -21.53 -11.03 29.68
CA ALA A 641 -20.65 -10.89 30.84
C ALA A 641 -19.34 -10.21 30.47
N LEU A 642 -18.74 -10.57 29.33
CA LEU A 642 -17.50 -9.98 28.82
C LEU A 642 -17.70 -8.54 28.38
N GLU A 643 -18.82 -8.21 27.71
CA GLU A 643 -19.21 -6.84 27.35
C GLU A 643 -19.23 -5.90 28.57
N ARG A 644 -19.89 -6.34 29.67
CA ARG A 644 -19.94 -5.56 30.93
C ARG A 644 -18.54 -5.41 31.55
N ARG A 645 -17.76 -6.50 31.58
CA ARG A 645 -16.39 -6.48 32.12
C ARG A 645 -15.48 -5.55 31.31
N ALA A 646 -15.53 -5.62 29.99
CA ALA A 646 -14.77 -4.75 29.10
C ALA A 646 -15.15 -3.28 29.37
N MET A 647 -16.44 -2.96 29.45
CA MET A 647 -16.90 -1.60 29.72
C MET A 647 -16.39 -1.09 31.07
N ALA A 648 -16.56 -1.86 32.15
CA ALA A 648 -16.06 -1.49 33.46
C ALA A 648 -14.55 -1.21 33.48
N THR A 649 -13.77 -1.97 32.71
CA THR A 649 -12.32 -1.79 32.58
C THR A 649 -11.94 -0.47 31.92
N VAL A 650 -12.65 -0.05 30.86
CA VAL A 650 -12.26 1.10 30.02
C VAL A 650 -12.86 2.42 30.47
N LEU A 651 -14.02 2.42 31.17
CA LEU A 651 -14.71 3.64 31.61
C LEU A 651 -13.81 4.68 32.29
N PRO A 652 -12.90 4.32 33.23
CA PRO A 652 -12.09 5.31 33.93
C PRO A 652 -11.12 6.10 33.04
N ARG A 653 -10.86 5.59 31.82
CA ARG A 653 -9.83 6.13 30.92
C ARG A 653 -10.40 6.68 29.61
N ALA A 654 -11.59 6.25 29.20
CA ALA A 654 -12.13 6.50 27.88
C ALA A 654 -13.44 7.29 27.87
N ALA A 655 -14.19 7.33 28.97
CA ALA A 655 -15.58 7.81 29.00
C ALA A 655 -15.77 9.26 28.50
N GLU A 656 -14.83 10.15 28.77
CA GLU A 656 -14.94 11.58 28.48
C GLU A 656 -13.79 12.07 27.58
N ARG A 657 -13.05 11.15 27.00
CA ARG A 657 -11.84 11.47 26.24
C ARG A 657 -12.15 11.68 24.76
N PRO A 658 -12.01 12.92 24.22
CA PRO A 658 -12.26 13.19 22.81
C PRO A 658 -11.37 12.33 21.91
N TRP A 659 -11.90 11.88 20.77
CA TRP A 659 -11.19 11.02 19.81
C TRP A 659 -9.87 11.66 19.36
N GLY A 660 -9.86 12.93 18.99
CA GLY A 660 -8.66 13.65 18.56
C GLY A 660 -7.57 13.81 19.62
N SER A 661 -7.86 13.51 20.91
CA SER A 661 -6.85 13.51 21.97
C SER A 661 -6.04 12.22 22.05
N VAL A 662 -6.53 11.15 21.39
CA VAL A 662 -5.91 9.83 21.38
C VAL A 662 -5.58 9.38 19.94
N HIS A 663 -6.19 10.02 18.95
CA HIS A 663 -6.11 9.67 17.55
C HIS A 663 -5.49 10.81 16.75
N ALA A 664 -4.26 10.63 16.34
CA ALA A 664 -3.52 11.58 15.53
C ALA A 664 -2.58 10.84 14.58
N THR A 665 -2.35 11.43 13.42
CA THR A 665 -1.43 10.92 12.41
C THR A 665 -0.08 11.63 12.53
N VAL A 666 0.99 10.86 12.50
CA VAL A 666 2.34 11.35 12.26
C VAL A 666 2.84 10.67 11.00
N GLN A 667 3.14 11.48 9.99
CA GLN A 667 3.81 10.98 8.79
C GLN A 667 5.31 10.95 9.08
N GLU A 668 5.80 9.77 9.32
CA GLU A 668 7.15 9.58 9.84
C GLU A 668 8.18 9.53 8.72
N HIS A 669 9.32 10.16 8.97
CA HIS A 669 10.50 10.05 8.12
C HIS A 669 11.46 9.00 8.70
N PRO A 670 12.15 8.17 7.88
CA PRO A 670 13.01 7.09 8.35
C PRO A 670 14.07 7.51 9.36
N LEU A 671 14.67 8.68 9.15
CA LEU A 671 15.70 9.21 10.04
C LEU A 671 15.16 10.01 11.23
N SER A 672 13.86 10.04 11.45
CA SER A 672 13.25 10.69 12.63
C SER A 672 13.64 10.02 13.94
N ALA A 673 14.07 8.75 13.90
CA ALA A 673 14.62 8.03 15.04
C ALA A 673 15.92 8.65 15.60
N VAL A 674 16.56 9.59 14.90
CA VAL A 674 17.67 10.40 15.42
C VAL A 674 17.10 11.62 16.17
N PRO A 675 16.95 11.58 17.54
CA PRO A 675 15.98 12.43 18.25
C PRO A 675 16.20 13.93 18.11
N LEU A 676 17.45 14.38 18.16
CA LEU A 676 17.77 15.82 18.09
C LEU A 676 17.65 16.34 16.65
N LEU A 677 18.14 15.57 15.71
CA LEU A 677 18.20 15.94 14.30
C LEU A 677 16.82 15.92 13.65
N GLY A 678 16.01 14.91 13.98
CA GLY A 678 14.63 14.80 13.49
C GLY A 678 13.76 16.01 13.86
N ARG A 679 13.95 16.54 15.09
CA ARG A 679 13.27 17.77 15.54
C ARG A 679 13.80 19.03 14.87
N LEU A 680 15.14 19.16 14.76
CA LEU A 680 15.79 20.33 14.16
C LEU A 680 15.41 20.49 12.67
N LEU A 681 15.43 19.39 11.92
CA LEU A 681 15.13 19.36 10.50
C LEU A 681 13.63 19.22 10.21
N ARG A 682 12.81 18.95 11.23
CA ARG A 682 11.37 18.72 11.09
C ARG A 682 11.07 17.65 10.03
N PHE A 683 11.74 16.52 10.14
CA PHE A 683 11.56 15.41 9.20
C PHE A 683 10.12 14.92 9.16
N ASN A 684 9.49 14.72 10.32
CA ASN A 684 8.10 14.28 10.39
C ASN A 684 7.12 15.41 10.05
N VAL A 685 6.00 15.02 9.50
CA VAL A 685 4.82 15.87 9.30
C VAL A 685 3.74 15.45 10.31
N GLY A 686 3.33 16.37 11.16
CA GLY A 686 2.39 16.09 12.23
C GLY A 686 2.99 16.35 13.64
N PRO A 687 2.31 15.96 14.73
CA PRO A 687 1.03 15.22 14.74
C PRO A 687 -0.14 16.01 14.13
N LEU A 688 -0.97 15.32 13.35
CA LEU A 688 -2.15 15.86 12.70
C LEU A 688 -3.38 15.22 13.36
N VAL A 689 -4.31 16.01 13.84
CA VAL A 689 -5.62 15.50 14.27
C VAL A 689 -6.39 15.11 13.00
N THR A 690 -6.57 13.81 12.81
CA THR A 690 -7.28 13.24 11.65
C THR A 690 -8.63 12.69 12.07
N PRO A 691 -9.73 13.10 11.42
CA PRO A 691 -11.03 12.46 11.61
C PRO A 691 -11.07 11.10 10.90
N GLY A 692 -11.94 10.20 11.37
CA GLY A 692 -12.10 8.86 10.81
C GLY A 692 -11.54 7.75 11.72
N GLY A 693 -11.49 6.55 11.21
CA GLY A 693 -11.06 5.33 11.89
C GLY A 693 -10.82 4.20 10.88
N ASN A 694 -10.75 2.96 11.36
CA ASN A 694 -10.39 1.81 10.52
C ASN A 694 -11.42 1.50 9.42
N TYR A 695 -12.72 1.69 9.72
CA TYR A 695 -13.82 1.29 8.80
C TYR A 695 -14.60 2.47 8.25
N THR A 696 -14.07 3.69 8.32
CA THR A 696 -14.63 4.88 7.67
C THR A 696 -14.18 4.99 6.22
N VAL A 697 -14.90 5.71 5.37
CA VAL A 697 -14.44 6.00 4.00
C VAL A 697 -13.15 6.83 4.04
N ASN A 698 -13.14 7.89 4.86
CA ASN A 698 -11.91 8.61 5.21
C ASN A 698 -11.11 7.79 6.23
N VAL A 699 -10.38 6.81 5.76
CA VAL A 699 -9.61 5.92 6.64
C VAL A 699 -8.55 6.68 7.41
N ALA A 700 -8.53 6.49 8.72
CA ALA A 700 -7.43 6.85 9.60
C ALA A 700 -7.16 5.63 10.49
N SER A 701 -6.53 4.62 9.90
CA SER A 701 -6.39 3.31 10.53
C SER A 701 -5.38 3.33 11.65
N THR A 702 -5.73 2.64 12.73
CA THR A 702 -4.88 2.49 13.91
C THR A 702 -4.42 1.03 14.01
N ASP A 703 -3.26 0.82 14.59
CA ASP A 703 -2.91 -0.50 15.11
C ASP A 703 -3.88 -0.84 16.24
N GLU A 704 -4.68 -1.88 16.04
CA GLU A 704 -5.71 -2.31 16.99
C GLU A 704 -5.13 -2.70 18.36
N PHE A 705 -3.84 -2.96 18.45
CA PHE A 705 -3.14 -3.38 19.67
C PHE A 705 -2.23 -2.31 20.29
N ALA A 706 -2.04 -1.18 19.62
CA ALA A 706 -1.24 -0.06 20.14
C ALA A 706 -2.10 0.97 20.90
N ALA A 707 -1.53 1.56 21.93
CA ALA A 707 -2.13 2.70 22.63
C ALA A 707 -1.07 3.83 22.74
N PRO A 708 -1.43 5.10 22.48
CA PRO A 708 -2.74 5.61 22.08
C PRO A 708 -3.15 5.13 20.68
N PHE A 709 -4.38 5.39 20.26
CA PHE A 709 -4.90 5.06 18.93
C PHE A 709 -4.27 5.95 17.84
N ALA A 710 -2.96 5.90 17.66
CA ALA A 710 -2.29 6.68 16.63
C ALA A 710 -2.66 6.15 15.25
N SER A 711 -3.01 7.06 14.34
CA SER A 711 -3.24 6.68 12.95
C SER A 711 -1.91 6.46 12.23
N THR A 712 -1.80 5.32 11.58
CA THR A 712 -0.58 4.91 10.87
C THR A 712 -0.82 4.75 9.37
N TRP A 713 -2.08 4.57 8.96
CA TRP A 713 -2.52 4.32 7.61
C TRP A 713 -3.68 5.22 7.24
N GLY A 714 -3.75 5.58 5.96
CA GLY A 714 -4.81 6.40 5.45
C GLY A 714 -4.62 6.75 3.98
N PRO A 715 -5.44 7.65 3.42
CA PRO A 715 -5.33 8.07 2.03
C PRO A 715 -3.93 8.62 1.71
N SER A 716 -3.10 7.79 1.09
CA SER A 716 -1.74 8.17 0.67
C SER A 716 -1.75 9.14 -0.52
N MET A 717 -2.89 9.21 -1.22
CA MET A 717 -3.27 10.25 -2.15
C MET A 717 -4.81 10.26 -2.28
N ARG A 718 -5.41 11.33 -2.84
CA ARG A 718 -6.78 11.33 -3.34
C ARG A 718 -6.81 11.77 -4.79
N HIS A 719 -7.67 11.13 -5.56
CA HIS A 719 -7.88 11.41 -6.97
C HIS A 719 -9.37 11.39 -7.28
N VAL A 720 -9.84 12.41 -8.00
CA VAL A 720 -11.18 12.47 -8.60
C VAL A 720 -11.04 13.05 -10.00
N VAL A 721 -11.67 12.44 -10.99
CA VAL A 721 -11.72 12.94 -12.36
C VAL A 721 -13.14 12.88 -12.92
N ASP A 722 -13.58 13.97 -13.57
CA ASP A 722 -14.83 14.05 -14.33
C ASP A 722 -14.48 14.00 -15.82
N PHE A 723 -14.94 12.97 -16.52
CA PHE A 723 -14.70 12.81 -17.97
C PHE A 723 -15.51 13.78 -18.83
N GLY A 724 -16.33 14.66 -18.22
CA GLY A 724 -16.91 15.82 -18.86
C GLY A 724 -15.97 17.03 -18.97
N ASP A 725 -14.99 17.14 -18.05
CA ASP A 725 -13.98 18.21 -18.04
C ASP A 725 -12.75 17.77 -17.26
N VAL A 726 -11.90 16.93 -17.86
CA VAL A 726 -10.70 16.36 -17.21
C VAL A 726 -9.65 17.41 -16.81
N ASP A 727 -9.68 18.59 -17.43
CA ASP A 727 -8.74 19.68 -17.18
C ASP A 727 -9.30 20.78 -16.26
N GLY A 728 -10.57 20.69 -15.88
CA GLY A 728 -11.23 21.75 -15.11
C GLY A 728 -11.95 21.26 -13.86
N ALA A 729 -12.16 19.94 -13.70
CA ALA A 729 -12.95 19.40 -12.59
C ALA A 729 -12.29 18.17 -11.97
N GLY A 730 -12.06 18.21 -10.65
CA GLY A 730 -11.42 17.12 -9.90
C GLY A 730 -9.97 17.41 -9.55
N GLY A 731 -9.11 16.43 -9.69
CA GLY A 731 -7.66 16.53 -9.47
C GLY A 731 -7.09 15.53 -8.48
N PHE A 732 -5.91 15.84 -7.97
CA PHE A 732 -5.12 14.99 -7.07
C PHE A 732 -4.74 15.76 -5.80
N ILE A 733 -4.36 15.07 -4.73
CA ILE A 733 -3.73 15.67 -3.55
C ILE A 733 -2.92 14.64 -2.79
N LEU A 734 -1.72 15.01 -2.34
CA LEU A 734 -0.84 14.21 -1.50
C LEU A 734 -0.96 14.59 -0.02
N PRO A 735 -0.65 13.67 0.91
CA PRO A 735 -0.66 13.97 2.35
C PRO A 735 0.52 14.84 2.81
N THR A 736 1.60 14.93 2.05
CA THR A 736 2.78 15.78 2.35
C THR A 736 2.97 16.86 1.28
N GLY A 737 3.78 16.59 0.29
CA GLY A 737 4.10 17.39 -0.88
C GLY A 737 5.04 16.64 -1.80
N GLN A 738 5.46 17.30 -2.88
CA GLN A 738 6.25 16.66 -3.94
C GLN A 738 7.72 16.41 -3.56
N SER A 739 8.33 17.30 -2.77
CA SER A 739 9.76 17.26 -2.50
C SER A 739 10.13 16.33 -1.33
N GLY A 740 11.23 15.58 -1.47
CA GLY A 740 11.88 14.84 -0.39
C GLY A 740 12.81 15.68 0.48
N TYR A 741 13.05 16.94 0.16
CA TYR A 741 13.92 17.82 0.95
C TYR A 741 13.14 18.49 2.09
N PRO A 742 13.46 18.23 3.38
CA PRO A 742 12.68 18.74 4.52
C PRO A 742 12.59 20.27 4.61
N LEU A 743 13.52 20.98 3.99
CA LEU A 743 13.55 22.46 3.93
C LEU A 743 12.94 23.05 2.65
N SER A 744 12.51 22.20 1.71
CA SER A 744 11.76 22.63 0.55
C SER A 744 10.39 23.21 0.95
N PRO A 745 9.90 24.27 0.30
CA PRO A 745 8.52 24.70 0.48
C PRO A 745 7.53 23.59 0.11
N HIS A 746 7.89 22.72 -0.84
CA HIS A 746 7.05 21.62 -1.32
C HIS A 746 7.24 20.29 -0.56
N TYR A 747 7.76 20.33 0.67
CA TYR A 747 7.85 19.13 1.50
C TYR A 747 6.54 18.77 2.19
N ARG A 748 5.71 19.76 2.55
CA ARG A 748 4.48 19.60 3.34
C ARG A 748 3.36 20.57 2.99
N ASP A 749 3.44 21.26 1.89
CA ASP A 749 2.50 22.32 1.51
C ASP A 749 1.13 21.81 1.07
N GLU A 750 1.02 20.55 0.69
CA GLU A 750 -0.24 19.89 0.36
C GLU A 750 -1.02 19.38 1.60
N THR A 751 -0.38 19.20 2.76
CA THR A 751 -0.98 18.58 3.96
C THR A 751 -2.30 19.23 4.39
N THR A 752 -2.39 20.55 4.40
CA THR A 752 -3.62 21.26 4.81
C THR A 752 -4.76 21.05 3.81
N ARG A 753 -4.45 20.97 2.51
CA ARG A 753 -5.41 20.67 1.45
C ARG A 753 -5.89 19.23 1.55
N TRP A 754 -4.96 18.28 1.75
CA TRP A 754 -5.26 16.88 1.93
C TRP A 754 -6.22 16.61 3.09
N LEU A 755 -5.98 17.23 4.26
CA LEU A 755 -6.89 17.16 5.42
C LEU A 755 -8.29 17.68 5.11
N LYS A 756 -8.42 18.65 4.20
CA LYS A 756 -9.68 19.28 3.80
C LYS A 756 -10.29 18.66 2.54
N GLY A 757 -9.67 17.66 1.93
CA GLY A 757 -10.09 17.08 0.65
C GLY A 757 -10.09 18.09 -0.52
N GLN A 758 -9.24 19.10 -0.46
CA GLN A 758 -9.10 20.13 -1.51
C GLN A 758 -8.15 19.63 -2.58
N LEU A 759 -8.70 19.08 -3.64
CA LEU A 759 -7.94 18.55 -4.76
C LEU A 759 -7.25 19.65 -5.55
N TRP A 760 -6.20 19.26 -6.28
CA TRP A 760 -5.42 20.10 -7.17
C TRP A 760 -5.50 19.58 -8.59
N ILE A 761 -5.94 20.40 -9.53
CA ILE A 761 -6.11 20.04 -10.92
C ILE A 761 -4.73 19.89 -11.57
N LEU A 762 -4.48 18.77 -12.24
CA LEU A 762 -3.33 18.54 -13.10
C LEU A 762 -3.82 18.54 -14.56
N PRO A 763 -3.74 19.68 -15.28
CA PRO A 763 -4.27 19.74 -16.63
C PRO A 763 -3.37 18.98 -17.61
N LEU A 764 -4.02 18.27 -18.56
CA LEU A 764 -3.38 17.69 -19.74
C LEU A 764 -3.04 18.76 -20.77
N ASP A 765 -3.87 19.80 -20.88
CA ASP A 765 -3.55 20.96 -21.71
C ASP A 765 -2.48 21.84 -21.04
N LEU A 766 -1.25 21.78 -21.55
CA LEU A 766 -0.13 22.56 -21.05
C LEU A 766 -0.38 24.08 -21.02
N GLN A 767 -1.31 24.61 -21.83
CA GLN A 767 -1.70 26.02 -21.83
C GLN A 767 -2.51 26.38 -20.57
N ARG A 768 -3.16 25.42 -19.95
CA ARG A 768 -3.91 25.58 -18.70
C ARG A 768 -3.05 25.47 -17.45
N VAL A 769 -1.80 24.98 -17.58
CA VAL A 769 -0.87 24.88 -16.45
C VAL A 769 -0.52 26.27 -15.94
N ARG A 770 -0.91 26.57 -14.71
CA ARG A 770 -0.54 27.82 -14.00
C ARG A 770 0.89 27.69 -13.47
N SER A 771 1.87 27.75 -14.39
CA SER A 771 3.27 27.54 -14.02
C SER A 771 3.84 28.73 -13.25
N VAL A 772 4.55 28.43 -12.16
CA VAL A 772 5.31 29.41 -11.35
C VAL A 772 6.79 29.43 -11.72
N SER A 773 7.28 28.37 -12.39
CA SER A 773 8.66 28.27 -12.83
C SER A 773 8.79 27.35 -14.05
N ARG A 774 9.90 27.54 -14.80
CA ARG A 774 10.21 26.78 -15.99
C ARG A 774 11.65 26.28 -15.90
N LEU A 775 11.83 24.97 -16.09
CA LEU A 775 13.12 24.32 -16.24
C LEU A 775 13.23 23.79 -17.69
N VAL A 776 14.39 23.96 -18.31
CA VAL A 776 14.69 23.37 -19.62
C VAL A 776 15.83 22.39 -19.46
N LEU A 777 15.54 21.12 -19.62
CA LEU A 777 16.56 20.07 -19.70
C LEU A 777 17.09 20.03 -21.12
N VAL A 778 18.40 20.05 -21.29
CA VAL A 778 19.03 20.09 -22.61
C VAL A 778 20.06 18.97 -22.76
N PRO A 779 20.25 18.44 -23.98
CA PRO A 779 21.35 17.50 -24.22
C PRO A 779 22.70 18.08 -23.74
N ASP A 780 23.54 17.26 -23.10
CA ASP A 780 24.83 17.70 -22.52
C ASP A 780 25.92 17.95 -23.52
N GLY A 781 25.66 17.76 -24.82
CA GLY A 781 26.60 17.98 -25.92
C GLY A 781 27.76 16.99 -25.95
N ARG A 782 27.85 16.02 -25.05
CA ARG A 782 28.94 15.03 -24.96
C ARG A 782 28.62 13.70 -25.63
N GLY A 783 27.40 13.51 -26.12
CA GLY A 783 26.88 12.27 -26.71
C GLY A 783 27.12 12.07 -28.20
N GLY A 784 27.98 12.84 -28.84
CA GLY A 784 28.27 12.78 -30.26
C GLY A 784 29.76 12.65 -30.59
N ARG A 785 30.44 11.63 -30.10
CA ARG A 785 31.72 11.18 -30.63
C ARG A 785 31.85 9.68 -30.49
#